data_ba7b4fd391fe3e7897a29dfd5c370b72
#
_entry.id   ba7b4fd391fe3e7897a29dfd5c370b72
#
_cell.length_a   1.000
_cell.length_b   1.000
_cell.length_c   1.000
_cell.angle_alpha   90.00
_cell.angle_beta   90.00
_cell.angle_gamma   90.00
#
_symmetry.space_group_name_H-M   'P 1'
#
loop_
_entity.id
_entity.type
_entity.pdbx_description
1 polymer ?
#
loop_
_entity_poly.entity_id
_entity_poly.type
_entity_poly.pdbx_seq_one_letter_code
_entity_poly.pdbx_strand_id
1 'polypeptide(L)'
;MNKFELTSAYQPTGDQPEAIAQLTEGVHEGLPAQTLLGVTGSGKTFTIANVIANINKPTLILSHNKTLAAQLYSEFKGFFPNNAVEYYVSYYDYYQPEAYLPSSDTYIEKDLAINDEIDKLRLAATSALLSGRKDVVVVSSVSCIYGMGNPADFYNNVIEVQQGKNFSRNVFLRRLVDSLYVRNDIDLNRGNFRVKGDTVDIYLAYADNLLRVTFWGDEVDSIEEVDPMSGVTVAKFDAYKIYPANLFMTTKEATLRAIHEIEDDLHKQVQWFENEGRPFEAKRLQERVTYDMEMIRELGHCSGIENYSRYFDGRAAGTRPYCLLDFFPEDFLIVIDESHVSVPQIRAMYGGDRARKINLVEYGFRLPAAKDNRPLKFDEFEEMAKQVIYVSATPADYELMKSEGIVVEQVIRPTGLLDPIIQVRPSHNQIDDLMEEIQLRIEKNERTLVTTLTKRMAEELTEYLLNNNVKCNYIHSDVDTLERVKIMGDLREGVYDVLVGVNLLREGLDLPEVSLVAILDADKEGFLRSHRSLTQTAGRAARNVNGMVIMYADKITDSMQLTIDETNRRREKQLKYNEEHGITPQQIKKAKNLNVFATNEASGEAVLSSEKFTSSTPRPYVEQESTSTMAADPIVQYMSRKQLEKSIERTKKLMQEAAKKLDFIEAAQYRDEVLKMEELLKEKDE
;
A
#
# COMPACT_ATOMS: atom_id res chain seq x y z
N MET A 1 -16.99 22.72 13.63
CA MET A 1 -15.89 22.20 12.81
C MET A 1 -15.14 21.20 13.67
N ASN A 2 -14.95 19.99 13.18
CA ASN A 2 -14.23 18.97 13.91
C ASN A 2 -12.76 19.37 14.04
N LYS A 3 -12.20 19.20 15.24
CA LYS A 3 -10.78 19.46 15.52
C LYS A 3 -10.11 18.14 15.87
N PHE A 4 -8.81 18.06 15.61
CA PHE A 4 -8.04 16.93 16.10
C PHE A 4 -7.94 16.96 17.63
N GLU A 5 -8.24 15.82 18.24
CA GLU A 5 -8.12 15.59 19.68
C GLU A 5 -7.03 14.55 19.94
N LEU A 6 -5.82 15.04 20.27
CA LEU A 6 -4.68 14.16 20.54
C LEU A 6 -4.86 13.47 21.89
N THR A 7 -4.87 12.16 21.87
CA THR A 7 -4.89 11.31 23.06
C THR A 7 -3.54 10.63 23.21
N SER A 8 -2.83 10.89 24.32
CA SER A 8 -1.55 10.23 24.61
C SER A 8 -1.29 10.15 26.08
N ALA A 9 -0.71 9.04 26.53
CA ALA A 9 -0.15 8.89 27.88
C ALA A 9 1.23 9.57 28.03
N TYR A 10 1.82 10.02 26.92
CA TYR A 10 3.15 10.62 26.87
C TYR A 10 3.07 12.14 26.69
N GLN A 11 4.06 12.83 27.24
CA GLN A 11 4.29 14.24 26.97
C GLN A 11 5.54 14.40 26.09
N PRO A 12 5.62 15.45 25.25
CA PRO A 12 6.81 15.71 24.45
C PRO A 12 8.05 15.92 25.34
N THR A 13 9.14 15.22 25.00
CA THR A 13 10.41 15.25 25.73
C THR A 13 11.61 15.33 24.78
N GLY A 14 12.78 15.67 25.31
CA GLY A 14 14.01 15.80 24.52
C GLY A 14 13.92 16.92 23.50
N ASP A 15 14.21 16.60 22.24
CA ASP A 15 14.12 17.53 21.10
C ASP A 15 12.66 17.72 20.60
N GLN A 16 11.71 16.90 21.06
CA GLN A 16 10.34 16.90 20.53
C GLN A 16 9.61 18.25 20.70
N PRO A 17 9.62 18.94 21.87
CA PRO A 17 8.93 20.22 22.03
C PRO A 17 9.37 21.26 21.02
N GLU A 18 10.69 21.39 20.80
CA GLU A 18 11.27 22.33 19.85
C GLU A 18 10.93 21.93 18.40
N ALA A 19 11.05 20.64 18.06
CA ALA A 19 10.69 20.13 16.74
C ALA A 19 9.21 20.36 16.41
N ILE A 20 8.30 20.12 17.37
CA ILE A 20 6.86 20.40 17.21
C ILE A 20 6.62 21.88 16.95
N ALA A 21 7.26 22.76 17.74
CA ALA A 21 7.10 24.21 17.60
C ALA A 21 7.59 24.70 16.23
N GLN A 22 8.81 24.35 15.83
CA GLN A 22 9.40 24.75 14.55
C GLN A 22 8.59 24.25 13.34
N LEU A 23 8.21 22.97 13.33
CA LEU A 23 7.41 22.39 12.23
C LEU A 23 6.01 23.03 12.14
N THR A 24 5.36 23.28 13.29
CA THR A 24 4.05 23.92 13.36
C THR A 24 4.11 25.37 12.84
N GLU A 25 5.10 26.12 13.27
CA GLU A 25 5.33 27.51 12.84
C GLU A 25 5.58 27.56 11.32
N GLY A 26 6.46 26.70 10.80
CA GLY A 26 6.73 26.66 9.37
C GLY A 26 5.50 26.31 8.52
N VAL A 27 4.59 25.44 9.00
CA VAL A 27 3.31 25.19 8.31
C VAL A 27 2.42 26.46 8.35
N HIS A 28 2.35 27.17 9.46
CA HIS A 28 1.57 28.41 9.57
C HIS A 28 2.13 29.55 8.72
N GLU A 29 3.44 29.64 8.60
CA GLU A 29 4.12 30.58 7.71
C GLU A 29 3.98 30.25 6.23
N GLY A 30 3.45 29.06 5.90
CA GLY A 30 3.24 28.61 4.53
C GLY A 30 4.50 28.08 3.85
N LEU A 31 5.50 27.64 4.61
CA LEU A 31 6.70 27.03 4.03
C LEU A 31 6.32 25.83 3.15
N PRO A 32 6.81 25.77 1.90
CA PRO A 32 6.44 24.70 0.98
C PRO A 32 7.03 23.34 1.36
N ALA A 33 8.18 23.33 2.06
CA ALA A 33 8.88 22.13 2.46
C ALA A 33 9.64 22.32 3.76
N GLN A 34 9.61 21.29 4.61
CA GLN A 34 10.40 21.21 5.85
C GLN A 34 10.95 19.80 5.97
N THR A 35 12.12 19.66 6.61
CA THR A 35 12.76 18.35 6.83
C THR A 35 12.90 18.08 8.32
N LEU A 36 12.31 16.99 8.81
CA LEU A 36 12.52 16.44 10.14
C LEU A 36 13.58 15.33 10.07
N LEU A 37 14.78 15.60 10.58
CA LEU A 37 15.81 14.61 10.82
C LEU A 37 15.54 13.94 12.16
N GLY A 38 14.90 12.79 12.14
CA GLY A 38 14.56 12.07 13.36
C GLY A 38 15.17 10.67 13.39
N VAL A 39 16.03 10.41 14.38
CA VAL A 39 16.63 9.08 14.53
C VAL A 39 15.59 8.02 14.91
N THR A 40 15.92 6.77 14.67
CA THR A 40 15.06 5.65 15.07
C THR A 40 14.85 5.67 16.59
N GLY A 41 13.60 5.66 17.03
CA GLY A 41 13.24 5.67 18.45
C GLY A 41 13.17 7.04 19.13
N SER A 42 13.33 8.13 18.38
CA SER A 42 13.12 9.48 18.92
C SER A 42 11.64 9.87 19.05
N GLY A 43 10.70 9.05 18.55
CA GLY A 43 9.27 9.34 18.62
C GLY A 43 8.77 10.26 17.50
N LYS A 44 9.30 10.14 16.28
CA LYS A 44 8.89 10.94 15.10
C LYS A 44 7.39 10.95 14.87
N THR A 45 6.72 9.77 14.96
CA THR A 45 5.27 9.64 14.77
C THR A 45 4.50 10.50 15.77
N PHE A 46 4.93 10.50 17.04
CA PHE A 46 4.31 11.31 18.07
C PHE A 46 4.52 12.82 17.86
N THR A 47 5.70 13.21 17.39
CA THR A 47 6.00 14.61 17.00
C THR A 47 5.07 15.06 15.88
N ILE A 48 4.92 14.26 14.81
CA ILE A 48 4.02 14.57 13.70
C ILE A 48 2.56 14.60 14.16
N ALA A 49 2.13 13.70 15.05
CA ALA A 49 0.78 13.73 15.59
C ALA A 49 0.49 15.05 16.34
N ASN A 50 1.46 15.56 17.14
CA ASN A 50 1.33 16.86 17.78
C ASN A 50 1.26 18.02 16.78
N VAL A 51 2.09 17.98 15.72
CA VAL A 51 2.03 18.98 14.64
C VAL A 51 0.64 18.98 13.98
N ILE A 52 0.11 17.80 13.62
CA ILE A 52 -1.22 17.66 13.01
C ILE A 52 -2.31 18.23 13.93
N ALA A 53 -2.25 17.94 15.22
CA ALA A 53 -3.19 18.47 16.20
C ALA A 53 -3.15 20.00 16.29
N ASN A 54 -1.95 20.59 16.24
CA ASN A 54 -1.75 22.04 16.31
C ASN A 54 -2.21 22.79 15.05
N ILE A 55 -1.94 22.24 13.85
CA ILE A 55 -2.29 22.90 12.59
C ILE A 55 -3.75 22.68 12.20
N ASN A 56 -4.37 21.60 12.64
CA ASN A 56 -5.76 21.22 12.35
C ASN A 56 -6.12 21.24 10.85
N LYS A 57 -5.24 20.65 10.02
CA LYS A 57 -5.44 20.48 8.56
C LYS A 57 -5.58 19.00 8.21
N PRO A 58 -6.40 18.64 7.19
CA PRO A 58 -6.36 17.31 6.61
C PRO A 58 -4.92 16.94 6.23
N THR A 59 -4.51 15.75 6.56
CA THR A 59 -3.11 15.32 6.38
C THR A 59 -3.02 13.99 5.66
N LEU A 60 -2.18 13.93 4.63
CA LEU A 60 -1.77 12.71 3.96
C LEU A 60 -0.40 12.26 4.49
N ILE A 61 -0.33 11.05 5.00
CA ILE A 61 0.93 10.42 5.43
C ILE A 61 1.32 9.36 4.43
N LEU A 62 2.45 9.57 3.75
CA LEU A 62 2.98 8.66 2.74
C LEU A 62 4.07 7.76 3.33
N SER A 63 3.93 6.47 3.09
CA SER A 63 4.92 5.45 3.43
C SER A 63 5.32 4.65 2.19
N HIS A 64 6.55 4.12 2.18
CA HIS A 64 7.09 3.41 1.02
C HIS A 64 6.57 1.97 0.86
N ASN A 65 5.92 1.38 1.87
CA ASN A 65 5.33 0.05 1.80
C ASN A 65 4.06 -0.11 2.64
N LYS A 66 3.28 -1.19 2.37
CA LYS A 66 2.01 -1.47 3.05
C LYS A 66 2.19 -1.76 4.56
N THR A 67 3.25 -2.47 4.93
CA THR A 67 3.50 -2.88 6.33
C THR A 67 3.78 -1.67 7.22
N LEU A 68 4.65 -0.76 6.77
CA LEU A 68 4.93 0.47 7.50
C LEU A 68 3.71 1.39 7.52
N ALA A 69 2.94 1.47 6.42
CA ALA A 69 1.69 2.21 6.39
C ALA A 69 0.68 1.66 7.41
N ALA A 70 0.56 0.33 7.56
CA ALA A 70 -0.32 -0.29 8.55
C ALA A 70 0.13 0.02 9.99
N GLN A 71 1.44 -0.01 10.25
CA GLN A 71 1.98 0.39 11.55
C GLN A 71 1.66 1.85 11.87
N LEU A 72 1.93 2.77 10.94
CA LEU A 72 1.62 4.19 11.11
C LEU A 72 0.12 4.43 11.30
N TYR A 73 -0.73 3.74 10.53
CA TYR A 73 -2.17 3.80 10.70
C TYR A 73 -2.61 3.42 12.12
N SER A 74 -2.08 2.31 12.65
CA SER A 74 -2.37 1.87 14.02
C SER A 74 -1.89 2.88 15.07
N GLU A 75 -0.69 3.45 14.90
CA GLU A 75 -0.15 4.48 15.81
C GLU A 75 -1.00 5.76 15.78
N PHE A 76 -1.35 6.27 14.58
CA PHE A 76 -2.20 7.47 14.45
C PHE A 76 -3.62 7.24 14.93
N LYS A 77 -4.18 6.05 14.72
CA LYS A 77 -5.51 5.68 15.27
C LYS A 77 -5.49 5.70 16.80
N GLY A 78 -4.38 5.28 17.43
CA GLY A 78 -4.18 5.39 18.87
C GLY A 78 -4.07 6.83 19.34
N PHE A 79 -3.42 7.72 18.58
CA PHE A 79 -3.31 9.14 18.92
C PHE A 79 -4.60 9.94 18.67
N PHE A 80 -5.40 9.53 17.70
CA PHE A 80 -6.64 10.22 17.30
C PHE A 80 -7.85 9.26 17.28
N PRO A 81 -8.23 8.67 18.43
CA PRO A 81 -9.30 7.67 18.49
C PRO A 81 -10.68 8.22 18.09
N ASN A 82 -10.91 9.53 18.27
CA ASN A 82 -12.18 10.21 17.99
C ASN A 82 -12.21 10.92 16.64
N ASN A 83 -11.11 10.89 15.88
CA ASN A 83 -11.00 11.56 14.59
C ASN A 83 -10.96 10.55 13.43
N ALA A 84 -11.10 11.04 12.21
CA ALA A 84 -11.03 10.19 11.02
C ALA A 84 -9.57 9.88 10.70
N VAL A 85 -9.10 8.72 11.10
CA VAL A 85 -7.82 8.15 10.68
C VAL A 85 -8.12 7.01 9.73
N GLU A 86 -7.68 7.15 8.47
CA GLU A 86 -8.06 6.29 7.37
C GLU A 86 -6.83 5.61 6.75
N TYR A 87 -7.05 4.44 6.15
CA TYR A 87 -5.99 3.64 5.54
C TYR A 87 -6.21 3.49 4.04
N TYR A 88 -5.21 3.88 3.24
CA TYR A 88 -5.31 3.86 1.80
C TYR A 88 -4.06 3.24 1.16
N VAL A 89 -4.12 1.96 0.83
CA VAL A 89 -3.03 1.24 0.15
C VAL A 89 -3.56 0.49 -1.07
N SER A 90 -2.69 -0.18 -1.81
CA SER A 90 -3.12 -1.04 -2.92
C SER A 90 -4.01 -2.16 -2.37
N TYR A 91 -5.21 -2.31 -2.93
CA TYR A 91 -6.21 -3.31 -2.52
C TYR A 91 -5.97 -4.71 -3.09
N TYR A 92 -4.86 -4.91 -3.81
CA TYR A 92 -4.47 -6.21 -4.31
C TYR A 92 -3.65 -6.98 -3.28
N ASP A 93 -4.05 -8.22 -2.96
CA ASP A 93 -3.22 -9.17 -2.23
C ASP A 93 -2.13 -9.73 -3.14
N TYR A 94 -2.49 -9.98 -4.39
CA TYR A 94 -1.61 -10.33 -5.48
C TYR A 94 -1.89 -9.48 -6.70
N TYR A 95 -0.85 -9.03 -7.41
CA TYR A 95 -0.98 -8.25 -8.62
C TYR A 95 0.14 -8.55 -9.61
N GLN A 96 -0.22 -9.14 -10.76
CA GLN A 96 0.63 -9.28 -11.92
C GLN A 96 0.12 -8.33 -13.02
N PRO A 97 0.84 -7.26 -13.36
CA PRO A 97 0.40 -6.36 -14.41
C PRO A 97 0.49 -7.02 -15.78
N GLU A 98 -0.46 -6.70 -16.65
CA GLU A 98 -0.40 -7.05 -18.07
C GLU A 98 0.88 -6.48 -18.70
N ALA A 99 1.62 -7.28 -19.44
CA ALA A 99 2.85 -6.86 -20.11
C ALA A 99 3.12 -7.67 -21.39
N TYR A 100 3.86 -7.06 -22.31
CA TYR A 100 4.41 -7.76 -23.47
C TYR A 100 5.92 -7.57 -23.54
N LEU A 101 6.65 -8.66 -23.71
CA LEU A 101 8.10 -8.70 -23.82
C LEU A 101 8.51 -9.00 -25.27
N PRO A 102 8.84 -7.99 -26.09
CA PRO A 102 9.15 -8.19 -27.50
C PRO A 102 10.33 -9.12 -27.76
N SER A 103 11.33 -9.13 -26.85
CA SER A 103 12.54 -9.94 -26.99
C SER A 103 12.30 -11.44 -26.94
N SER A 104 11.25 -11.89 -26.27
CA SER A 104 10.86 -13.30 -26.12
C SER A 104 9.50 -13.61 -26.71
N ASP A 105 8.85 -12.65 -27.38
CA ASP A 105 7.49 -12.74 -27.88
C ASP A 105 6.53 -13.31 -26.79
N THR A 106 6.63 -12.75 -25.57
CA THR A 106 5.89 -13.25 -24.42
C THR A 106 4.86 -12.22 -23.97
N TYR A 107 3.58 -12.58 -24.06
CA TYR A 107 2.49 -11.84 -23.44
C TYR A 107 2.27 -12.36 -22.02
N ILE A 108 2.24 -11.45 -21.07
CA ILE A 108 1.94 -11.70 -19.65
C ILE A 108 0.55 -11.13 -19.41
N GLU A 109 -0.37 -12.01 -19.09
CA GLU A 109 -1.73 -11.63 -18.76
C GLU A 109 -1.82 -10.97 -17.38
N LYS A 110 -2.77 -10.04 -17.22
CA LYS A 110 -3.09 -9.44 -15.93
C LYS A 110 -3.68 -10.51 -15.02
N ASP A 111 -3.11 -10.61 -13.81
CA ASP A 111 -3.61 -11.49 -12.76
C ASP A 111 -3.64 -10.74 -11.42
N LEU A 112 -4.73 -10.86 -10.69
CA LEU A 112 -4.93 -10.11 -9.45
C LEU A 112 -5.87 -10.84 -8.49
N ALA A 113 -5.66 -10.57 -7.20
CA ALA A 113 -6.59 -10.93 -6.14
C ALA A 113 -6.91 -9.66 -5.33
N ILE A 114 -8.19 -9.33 -5.20
CA ILE A 114 -8.67 -8.14 -4.49
C ILE A 114 -8.90 -8.51 -3.02
N ASN A 115 -8.53 -7.59 -2.13
CA ASN A 115 -8.84 -7.65 -0.72
C ASN A 115 -10.01 -6.72 -0.40
N ASP A 116 -11.18 -7.30 -0.10
CA ASP A 116 -12.42 -6.56 0.14
C ASP A 116 -12.34 -5.65 1.38
N GLU A 117 -11.55 -6.02 2.40
CA GLU A 117 -11.36 -5.18 3.57
C GLU A 117 -10.53 -3.93 3.26
N ILE A 118 -9.49 -4.07 2.43
CA ILE A 118 -8.71 -2.91 1.98
C ILE A 118 -9.54 -2.02 1.06
N ASP A 119 -10.41 -2.59 0.23
CA ASP A 119 -11.30 -1.81 -0.63
C ASP A 119 -12.31 -1.00 0.19
N LYS A 120 -12.90 -1.60 1.23
CA LYS A 120 -13.71 -0.87 2.24
C LYS A 120 -12.98 0.31 2.84
N LEU A 121 -11.73 0.11 3.29
CA LEU A 121 -10.92 1.16 3.90
C LEU A 121 -10.59 2.29 2.92
N ARG A 122 -10.40 1.97 1.64
CA ARG A 122 -10.20 2.97 0.58
C ARG A 122 -11.46 3.82 0.35
N LEU A 123 -12.63 3.18 0.33
CA LEU A 123 -13.92 3.88 0.25
C LEU A 123 -14.16 4.75 1.49
N ALA A 124 -13.82 4.27 2.69
CA ALA A 124 -13.90 5.05 3.93
C ALA A 124 -13.03 6.31 3.86
N ALA A 125 -11.78 6.19 3.38
CA ALA A 125 -10.86 7.32 3.23
C ALA A 125 -11.41 8.39 2.26
N THR A 126 -11.91 7.99 1.10
CA THR A 126 -12.49 8.92 0.11
C THR A 126 -13.76 9.58 0.64
N SER A 127 -14.62 8.83 1.31
CA SER A 127 -15.84 9.34 1.93
C SER A 127 -15.53 10.35 3.05
N ALA A 128 -14.54 10.06 3.90
CA ALA A 128 -14.09 10.96 4.95
C ALA A 128 -13.57 12.29 4.39
N LEU A 129 -12.74 12.24 3.34
CA LEU A 129 -12.20 13.43 2.68
C LEU A 129 -13.29 14.31 2.07
N LEU A 130 -14.30 13.72 1.42
CA LEU A 130 -15.41 14.43 0.79
C LEU A 130 -16.53 14.84 1.76
N SER A 131 -16.46 14.39 3.02
CA SER A 131 -17.47 14.77 4.04
C SER A 131 -17.43 16.24 4.45
N GLY A 132 -16.36 16.95 4.12
CA GLY A 132 -16.09 18.34 4.54
C GLY A 132 -15.46 18.44 5.93
N ARG A 133 -15.08 17.31 6.57
CA ARG A 133 -14.28 17.27 7.81
C ARG A 133 -12.89 17.82 7.56
N LYS A 134 -12.33 18.48 8.58
CA LYS A 134 -10.92 18.93 8.56
C LYS A 134 -10.00 18.02 9.39
N ASP A 135 -10.58 17.20 10.26
CA ASP A 135 -9.90 16.28 11.17
C ASP A 135 -9.71 14.90 10.55
N VAL A 136 -9.13 14.86 9.35
CA VAL A 136 -8.87 13.63 8.57
C VAL A 136 -7.39 13.40 8.40
N VAL A 137 -6.90 12.24 8.82
CA VAL A 137 -5.56 11.74 8.51
C VAL A 137 -5.70 10.52 7.61
N VAL A 138 -5.10 10.54 6.44
CA VAL A 138 -5.03 9.36 5.56
C VAL A 138 -3.61 8.84 5.54
N VAL A 139 -3.41 7.61 5.98
CA VAL A 139 -2.11 6.92 5.89
C VAL A 139 -2.12 6.06 4.64
N SER A 140 -1.17 6.34 3.74
CA SER A 140 -1.15 5.71 2.41
C SER A 140 0.24 5.18 2.05
N SER A 141 0.24 4.20 1.15
CA SER A 141 1.44 3.86 0.36
C SER A 141 1.49 4.71 -0.91
N VAL A 142 2.52 4.52 -1.75
CA VAL A 142 2.59 5.20 -3.07
C VAL A 142 1.42 4.89 -4.00
N SER A 143 0.51 4.00 -3.65
CA SER A 143 -0.72 3.74 -4.41
C SER A 143 -1.63 4.98 -4.53
N CYS A 144 -1.47 5.98 -3.67
CA CYS A 144 -2.23 7.25 -3.72
C CYS A 144 -2.01 8.07 -4.99
N ILE A 145 -0.90 7.86 -5.73
CA ILE A 145 -0.60 8.57 -6.98
C ILE A 145 -1.16 7.86 -8.23
N TYR A 146 -1.77 6.68 -8.06
CA TYR A 146 -2.40 5.94 -9.17
C TYR A 146 -3.82 6.44 -9.45
N GLY A 147 -4.26 6.18 -10.70
CA GLY A 147 -5.56 6.61 -11.18
C GLY A 147 -6.72 6.09 -10.33
N MET A 148 -7.67 6.99 -10.09
CA MET A 148 -8.94 6.77 -9.40
C MET A 148 -10.08 7.36 -10.22
N GLY A 149 -11.32 7.13 -9.77
CA GLY A 149 -12.50 7.80 -10.30
C GLY A 149 -12.47 9.32 -10.05
N ASN A 150 -13.28 10.05 -10.81
CA ASN A 150 -13.43 11.49 -10.68
C ASN A 150 -14.08 11.87 -9.33
N PRO A 151 -13.44 12.69 -8.48
CA PRO A 151 -14.03 13.13 -7.20
C PRO A 151 -15.38 13.82 -7.35
N ALA A 152 -15.57 14.58 -8.43
CA ALA A 152 -16.83 15.30 -8.67
C ALA A 152 -17.98 14.31 -8.97
N ASP A 153 -17.73 13.27 -9.76
CA ASP A 153 -18.72 12.25 -10.07
C ASP A 153 -19.08 11.44 -8.81
N PHE A 154 -18.08 11.12 -7.98
CA PHE A 154 -18.31 10.47 -6.70
C PHE A 154 -19.16 11.34 -5.77
N TYR A 155 -18.84 12.62 -5.63
CA TYR A 155 -19.57 13.56 -4.78
C TYR A 155 -21.01 13.84 -5.28
N ASN A 156 -21.22 13.96 -6.58
CA ASN A 156 -22.55 14.19 -7.16
C ASN A 156 -23.53 13.02 -6.96
N ASN A 157 -23.02 11.83 -6.68
CA ASN A 157 -23.81 10.64 -6.39
C ASN A 157 -24.00 10.38 -4.87
N VAL A 158 -23.59 11.30 -4.02
CA VAL A 158 -23.87 11.25 -2.58
C VAL A 158 -25.37 11.45 -2.35
N ILE A 159 -25.98 10.61 -1.53
CA ILE A 159 -27.40 10.70 -1.17
C ILE A 159 -27.49 11.30 0.23
N GLU A 160 -28.09 12.48 0.33
CA GLU A 160 -28.38 13.11 1.62
C GLU A 160 -29.79 12.75 2.07
N VAL A 161 -29.91 12.15 3.25
CA VAL A 161 -31.18 11.85 3.91
C VAL A 161 -31.27 12.64 5.20
N GLN A 162 -32.44 13.18 5.49
CA GLN A 162 -32.70 13.96 6.70
C GLN A 162 -34.07 13.59 7.28
N GLN A 163 -34.10 13.31 8.57
CA GLN A 163 -35.35 13.00 9.30
C GLN A 163 -36.36 14.15 9.18
N GLY A 164 -37.63 13.80 8.99
CA GLY A 164 -38.71 14.75 8.81
C GLY A 164 -38.78 15.44 7.47
N LYS A 165 -37.86 15.13 6.52
CA LYS A 165 -37.94 15.65 5.17
C LYS A 165 -38.69 14.71 4.24
N ASN A 166 -39.44 15.33 3.31
CA ASN A 166 -40.12 14.61 2.25
C ASN A 166 -39.07 14.11 1.22
N PHE A 167 -38.98 12.82 1.09
CA PHE A 167 -38.07 12.14 0.15
C PHE A 167 -38.74 10.84 -0.32
N SER A 168 -39.30 10.86 -1.54
CA SER A 168 -40.00 9.68 -2.05
C SER A 168 -39.11 8.41 -1.99
N ARG A 169 -39.63 7.37 -1.32
CA ARG A 169 -38.93 6.08 -1.19
C ARG A 169 -38.49 5.53 -2.53
N ASN A 170 -39.33 5.62 -3.58
CA ASN A 170 -38.96 5.12 -4.90
C ASN A 170 -37.82 5.91 -5.54
N VAL A 171 -37.76 7.22 -5.32
CA VAL A 171 -36.62 8.05 -5.76
C VAL A 171 -35.36 7.67 -4.99
N PHE A 172 -35.49 7.47 -3.67
CA PHE A 172 -34.39 7.02 -2.83
C PHE A 172 -33.80 5.68 -3.29
N LEU A 173 -34.64 4.67 -3.55
CA LEU A 173 -34.19 3.37 -4.06
C LEU A 173 -33.50 3.49 -5.42
N ARG A 174 -34.00 4.33 -6.31
CA ARG A 174 -33.34 4.60 -7.59
C ARG A 174 -31.99 5.23 -7.42
N ARG A 175 -31.87 6.22 -6.51
CA ARG A 175 -30.59 6.84 -6.20
C ARG A 175 -29.57 5.87 -5.60
N LEU A 176 -30.00 4.89 -4.77
CA LEU A 176 -29.11 3.83 -4.30
C LEU A 176 -28.53 3.01 -5.46
N VAL A 177 -29.37 2.62 -6.43
CA VAL A 177 -28.89 1.92 -7.63
C VAL A 177 -27.95 2.80 -8.47
N ASP A 178 -28.28 4.08 -8.65
CA ASP A 178 -27.42 5.02 -9.36
C ASP A 178 -26.07 5.21 -8.65
N SER A 179 -26.04 5.06 -7.31
CA SER A 179 -24.82 5.08 -6.47
C SER A 179 -24.16 3.70 -6.34
N LEU A 180 -24.50 2.77 -7.24
CA LEU A 180 -23.94 1.42 -7.37
C LEU A 180 -24.21 0.47 -6.20
N TYR A 181 -25.25 0.73 -5.39
CA TYR A 181 -25.74 -0.27 -4.44
C TYR A 181 -26.63 -1.28 -5.15
N VAL A 182 -26.45 -2.55 -4.84
CA VAL A 182 -27.22 -3.66 -5.44
C VAL A 182 -28.35 -4.07 -4.50
N ARG A 183 -29.58 -4.23 -5.04
CA ARG A 183 -30.71 -4.75 -4.27
C ARG A 183 -30.55 -6.25 -4.06
N ASN A 184 -30.48 -6.69 -2.82
CA ASN A 184 -30.49 -8.09 -2.44
C ASN A 184 -31.35 -8.27 -1.17
N ASP A 185 -32.53 -8.86 -1.32
CA ASP A 185 -33.46 -9.03 -0.22
C ASP A 185 -33.17 -10.31 0.60
N ILE A 186 -32.30 -11.20 0.12
CA ILE A 186 -31.94 -12.49 0.74
C ILE A 186 -30.68 -12.31 1.59
N ASP A 187 -29.55 -12.00 0.92
CA ASP A 187 -28.24 -11.85 1.54
C ASP A 187 -27.81 -10.39 1.51
N LEU A 188 -27.69 -9.78 2.69
CA LEU A 188 -27.32 -8.39 2.80
C LEU A 188 -25.82 -8.29 3.12
N ASN A 189 -25.02 -8.02 2.08
CA ASN A 189 -23.57 -7.81 2.15
C ASN A 189 -23.21 -6.36 1.89
N ARG A 190 -21.95 -5.98 2.14
CA ARG A 190 -21.47 -4.62 1.84
C ARG A 190 -21.75 -4.22 0.40
N GLY A 191 -22.22 -2.99 0.20
CA GLY A 191 -22.66 -2.50 -1.10
C GLY A 191 -24.06 -2.95 -1.52
N ASN A 192 -24.79 -3.71 -0.67
CA ASN A 192 -26.15 -4.14 -0.95
C ASN A 192 -27.18 -3.37 -0.10
N PHE A 193 -28.39 -3.30 -0.57
CA PHE A 193 -29.54 -2.86 0.20
C PHE A 193 -30.73 -3.81 0.05
N ARG A 194 -31.57 -3.86 1.06
CA ARG A 194 -32.82 -4.61 1.04
C ARG A 194 -34.01 -3.74 1.47
N VAL A 195 -35.18 -4.10 1.03
CA VAL A 195 -36.41 -3.39 1.31
C VAL A 195 -37.40 -4.30 2.03
N LYS A 196 -37.82 -3.92 3.24
CA LYS A 196 -38.83 -4.62 4.02
C LYS A 196 -39.94 -3.65 4.44
N GLY A 197 -41.05 -3.62 3.68
CA GLY A 197 -42.13 -2.66 3.91
C GLY A 197 -41.65 -1.21 3.70
N ASP A 198 -41.75 -0.41 4.73
CA ASP A 198 -41.35 0.99 4.73
C ASP A 198 -39.89 1.20 5.21
N THR A 199 -39.17 0.11 5.47
CA THR A 199 -37.79 0.14 5.95
C THR A 199 -36.84 -0.28 4.85
N VAL A 200 -35.74 0.48 4.68
CA VAL A 200 -34.64 0.20 3.78
C VAL A 200 -33.37 0.02 4.62
N ASP A 201 -32.82 -1.20 4.60
CA ASP A 201 -31.55 -1.52 5.22
C ASP A 201 -30.46 -1.44 4.16
N ILE A 202 -29.41 -0.66 4.39
CA ILE A 202 -28.29 -0.44 3.47
C ILE A 202 -27.02 -0.90 4.16
N TYR A 203 -26.33 -1.90 3.61
CA TYR A 203 -25.00 -2.23 4.09
C TYR A 203 -23.99 -1.34 3.39
N LEU A 204 -23.50 -0.34 4.11
CA LEU A 204 -22.59 0.66 3.55
C LEU A 204 -21.32 -0.01 3.07
N ALA A 205 -20.85 0.36 1.88
CA ALA A 205 -19.65 -0.24 1.27
C ALA A 205 -18.36 0.15 2.03
N TYR A 206 -18.39 1.24 2.79
CA TYR A 206 -17.27 1.84 3.51
C TYR A 206 -17.35 1.68 5.04
N ALA A 207 -18.30 0.90 5.55
CA ALA A 207 -18.50 0.73 6.99
C ALA A 207 -18.87 -0.72 7.33
N ASP A 208 -18.82 -1.07 8.63
CA ASP A 208 -19.15 -2.41 9.11
C ASP A 208 -20.61 -2.53 9.58
N ASN A 209 -21.28 -1.41 9.79
CA ASN A 209 -22.67 -1.37 10.24
C ASN A 209 -23.63 -1.09 9.07
N LEU A 210 -24.90 -1.47 9.27
CA LEU A 210 -26.00 -1.14 8.38
C LEU A 210 -26.53 0.26 8.68
N LEU A 211 -26.92 0.98 7.64
CA LEU A 211 -27.77 2.15 7.78
C LEU A 211 -29.22 1.73 7.51
N ARG A 212 -30.07 1.92 8.47
CA ARG A 212 -31.52 1.70 8.36
C ARG A 212 -32.23 3.04 8.20
N VAL A 213 -32.98 3.17 7.12
CA VAL A 213 -33.83 4.34 6.85
C VAL A 213 -35.27 3.87 6.82
N THR A 214 -36.10 4.39 7.72
CA THR A 214 -37.54 4.09 7.80
C THR A 214 -38.32 5.25 7.20
N PHE A 215 -39.34 4.93 6.42
CA PHE A 215 -40.22 5.90 5.78
C PHE A 215 -41.62 5.84 6.36
N TRP A 216 -42.26 7.01 6.45
CA TRP A 216 -43.70 7.13 6.66
C TRP A 216 -44.31 7.77 5.40
N GLY A 217 -44.81 6.95 4.49
CA GLY A 217 -45.16 7.40 3.14
C GLY A 217 -43.93 7.88 2.37
N ASP A 218 -43.91 9.16 2.04
CA ASP A 218 -42.76 9.81 1.36
C ASP A 218 -41.91 10.68 2.31
N GLU A 219 -42.09 10.55 3.61
CA GLU A 219 -41.29 11.25 4.62
C GLU A 219 -40.30 10.29 5.29
N VAL A 220 -39.08 10.75 5.54
CA VAL A 220 -38.07 9.99 6.29
C VAL A 220 -38.41 10.06 7.77
N ASP A 221 -38.87 8.96 8.36
CA ASP A 221 -39.26 8.86 9.77
C ASP A 221 -38.05 8.71 10.70
N SER A 222 -37.13 7.81 10.38
CA SER A 222 -35.91 7.61 11.20
C SER A 222 -34.71 7.18 10.37
N ILE A 223 -33.51 7.51 10.88
CA ILE A 223 -32.24 7.12 10.35
C ILE A 223 -31.41 6.51 11.48
N GLU A 224 -31.08 5.23 11.37
CA GLU A 224 -30.44 4.48 12.45
C GLU A 224 -29.25 3.68 11.91
N GLU A 225 -28.17 3.65 12.66
CA GLU A 225 -27.08 2.72 12.47
C GLU A 225 -27.36 1.44 13.24
N VAL A 226 -27.22 0.30 12.58
CA VAL A 226 -27.63 -1.01 13.13
C VAL A 226 -26.49 -2.00 12.97
N ASP A 227 -26.15 -2.70 14.01
CA ASP A 227 -25.20 -3.81 13.95
C ASP A 227 -25.76 -4.97 13.11
N PRO A 228 -25.07 -5.42 12.06
CA PRO A 228 -25.60 -6.42 11.14
C PRO A 228 -25.80 -7.80 11.76
N MET A 229 -25.07 -8.14 12.83
CA MET A 229 -25.11 -9.46 13.47
C MET A 229 -26.22 -9.53 14.53
N SER A 230 -26.31 -8.54 15.38
CA SER A 230 -27.31 -8.49 16.49
C SER A 230 -28.63 -7.82 16.11
N GLY A 231 -28.64 -6.98 15.07
CA GLY A 231 -29.77 -6.16 14.68
C GLY A 231 -30.06 -5.02 15.64
N VAL A 232 -29.16 -4.74 16.58
CA VAL A 232 -29.34 -3.69 17.59
C VAL A 232 -28.97 -2.33 17.03
N THR A 233 -29.76 -1.30 17.32
CA THR A 233 -29.43 0.08 16.93
C THR A 233 -28.26 0.58 17.76
N VAL A 234 -27.19 0.98 17.07
CA VAL A 234 -25.93 1.51 17.63
C VAL A 234 -26.03 3.03 17.81
N ALA A 235 -26.56 3.72 16.80
CA ALA A 235 -26.71 5.17 16.81
C ALA A 235 -27.96 5.61 16.03
N LYS A 236 -28.41 6.85 16.30
CA LYS A 236 -29.50 7.53 15.56
C LYS A 236 -29.00 8.86 15.03
N PHE A 237 -29.49 9.25 13.87
CA PHE A 237 -29.04 10.46 13.17
C PHE A 237 -30.24 11.31 12.75
N ASP A 238 -30.10 12.62 12.86
CA ASP A 238 -31.05 13.58 12.28
C ASP A 238 -30.85 13.73 10.77
N ALA A 239 -29.58 13.55 10.29
CA ALA A 239 -29.22 13.58 8.89
C ALA A 239 -28.02 12.67 8.62
N TYR A 240 -27.98 12.06 7.45
CA TYR A 240 -26.88 11.17 7.04
C TYR A 240 -26.54 11.34 5.57
N LYS A 241 -25.25 11.19 5.22
CA LYS A 241 -24.75 11.17 3.83
C LYS A 241 -24.33 9.76 3.46
N ILE A 242 -25.00 9.19 2.46
CA ILE A 242 -24.66 7.87 1.92
C ILE A 242 -23.77 8.10 0.71
N TYR A 243 -22.54 7.59 0.77
CA TYR A 243 -21.55 7.66 -0.29
C TYR A 243 -21.70 6.46 -1.24
N PRO A 244 -21.28 6.60 -2.53
CA PRO A 244 -21.34 5.54 -3.51
C PRO A 244 -20.63 4.25 -3.06
N ALA A 245 -21.10 3.11 -3.57
CA ALA A 245 -20.54 1.79 -3.26
C ALA A 245 -19.24 1.46 -4.02
N ASN A 246 -18.84 2.29 -4.98
CA ASN A 246 -17.62 2.09 -5.75
C ASN A 246 -16.91 3.42 -6.02
N LEU A 247 -15.58 3.39 -6.11
CA LEU A 247 -14.75 4.57 -6.42
C LEU A 247 -14.88 5.03 -7.88
N PHE A 248 -15.21 4.13 -8.79
CA PHE A 248 -15.35 4.40 -10.21
C PHE A 248 -16.83 4.57 -10.56
N MET A 249 -17.29 5.81 -10.48
CA MET A 249 -18.66 6.16 -10.87
C MET A 249 -18.73 6.52 -12.34
N THR A 250 -19.75 6.01 -13.05
CA THR A 250 -20.04 6.38 -14.43
C THR A 250 -21.55 6.38 -14.68
N THR A 251 -22.02 7.27 -15.54
CA THR A 251 -23.42 7.30 -15.95
C THR A 251 -23.60 6.51 -17.28
N LYS A 252 -24.84 6.10 -17.57
CA LYS A 252 -25.15 5.42 -18.84
C LYS A 252 -24.78 6.29 -20.05
N GLU A 253 -25.03 7.60 -19.96
CA GLU A 253 -24.68 8.56 -21.01
C GLU A 253 -23.17 8.68 -21.18
N ALA A 254 -22.40 8.71 -20.08
CA ALA A 254 -20.94 8.73 -20.11
C ALA A 254 -20.39 7.42 -20.70
N THR A 255 -20.99 6.27 -20.36
CA THR A 255 -20.60 4.97 -20.91
C THR A 255 -20.84 4.91 -22.42
N LEU A 256 -22.02 5.34 -22.91
CA LEU A 256 -22.32 5.36 -24.34
C LEU A 256 -21.37 6.29 -25.10
N ARG A 257 -21.10 7.47 -24.57
CA ARG A 257 -20.12 8.40 -25.15
C ARG A 257 -18.73 7.75 -25.20
N ALA A 258 -18.27 7.15 -24.10
CA ALA A 258 -16.98 6.49 -24.04
C ALA A 258 -16.84 5.38 -25.09
N ILE A 259 -17.88 4.54 -25.27
CA ILE A 259 -17.89 3.49 -26.28
C ILE A 259 -17.71 4.09 -27.70
N HIS A 260 -18.43 5.16 -28.03
CA HIS A 260 -18.27 5.82 -29.34
C HIS A 260 -16.84 6.35 -29.55
N GLU A 261 -16.28 7.02 -28.56
CA GLU A 261 -14.91 7.54 -28.66
C GLU A 261 -13.86 6.41 -28.77
N ILE A 262 -14.09 5.27 -28.09
CA ILE A 262 -13.23 4.09 -28.17
C ILE A 262 -13.31 3.48 -29.58
N GLU A 263 -14.50 3.35 -30.16
CA GLU A 263 -14.70 2.82 -31.51
C GLU A 263 -14.04 3.70 -32.58
N ASP A 264 -14.13 5.03 -32.42
CA ASP A 264 -13.47 5.98 -33.30
C ASP A 264 -11.94 5.88 -33.24
N ASP A 265 -11.40 5.77 -32.03
CA ASP A 265 -9.95 5.62 -31.84
C ASP A 265 -9.44 4.24 -32.26
N LEU A 266 -10.25 3.19 -32.10
CA LEU A 266 -9.97 1.86 -32.63
C LEU A 266 -9.83 1.91 -34.16
N HIS A 267 -10.79 2.52 -34.84
CA HIS A 267 -10.77 2.62 -36.31
C HIS A 267 -9.50 3.35 -36.80
N LYS A 268 -9.14 4.47 -36.17
CA LYS A 268 -7.91 5.20 -36.49
C LYS A 268 -6.65 4.36 -36.26
N GLN A 269 -6.59 3.64 -35.15
CA GLN A 269 -5.40 2.85 -34.80
C GLN A 269 -5.24 1.61 -35.67
N VAL A 270 -6.35 0.96 -36.03
CA VAL A 270 -6.35 -0.17 -36.99
C VAL A 270 -5.86 0.28 -38.35
N GLN A 271 -6.40 1.39 -38.89
CA GLN A 271 -5.92 1.97 -40.14
C GLN A 271 -4.44 2.33 -40.10
N TRP A 272 -3.96 2.86 -38.98
CA TRP A 272 -2.55 3.16 -38.81
C TRP A 272 -1.69 1.90 -38.89
N PHE A 273 -2.04 0.81 -38.20
CA PHE A 273 -1.32 -0.47 -38.30
C PHE A 273 -1.34 -1.06 -39.71
N GLU A 274 -2.48 -0.99 -40.41
CA GLU A 274 -2.58 -1.47 -41.79
C GLU A 274 -1.66 -0.67 -42.75
N ASN A 275 -1.65 0.65 -42.61
CA ASN A 275 -0.78 1.53 -43.40
C ASN A 275 0.72 1.30 -43.13
N GLU A 276 1.07 0.92 -41.90
CA GLU A 276 2.45 0.55 -41.52
C GLU A 276 2.81 -0.90 -41.91
N GLY A 277 1.91 -1.64 -42.58
CA GLY A 277 2.15 -3.02 -43.00
C GLY A 277 2.14 -4.03 -41.84
N ARG A 278 1.38 -3.75 -40.80
CA ARG A 278 1.28 -4.55 -39.56
C ARG A 278 -0.14 -5.14 -39.36
N PRO A 279 -0.61 -6.02 -40.26
CA PRO A 279 -1.98 -6.53 -40.25
C PRO A 279 -2.29 -7.43 -39.04
N PHE A 280 -1.28 -8.09 -38.45
CA PHE A 280 -1.49 -8.93 -37.27
C PHE A 280 -1.83 -8.09 -36.04
N GLU A 281 -1.12 -6.99 -35.83
CA GLU A 281 -1.41 -6.07 -34.75
C GLU A 281 -2.76 -5.36 -34.93
N ALA A 282 -3.07 -4.99 -36.15
CA ALA A 282 -4.38 -4.43 -36.51
C ALA A 282 -5.52 -5.37 -36.14
N LYS A 283 -5.42 -6.64 -36.56
CA LYS A 283 -6.44 -7.66 -36.29
C LYS A 283 -6.56 -7.94 -34.77
N ARG A 284 -5.44 -8.13 -34.07
CA ARG A 284 -5.39 -8.35 -32.61
C ARG A 284 -6.08 -7.23 -31.86
N LEU A 285 -5.75 -5.99 -32.18
CA LEU A 285 -6.34 -4.83 -31.53
C LEU A 285 -7.84 -4.74 -31.79
N GLN A 286 -8.25 -4.96 -33.04
CA GLN A 286 -9.66 -4.92 -33.43
C GLN A 286 -10.48 -5.96 -32.68
N GLU A 287 -10.03 -7.21 -32.65
CA GLU A 287 -10.73 -8.29 -31.95
C GLU A 287 -10.82 -8.03 -30.45
N ARG A 288 -9.71 -7.61 -29.82
CA ARG A 288 -9.68 -7.31 -28.38
C ARG A 288 -10.64 -6.18 -28.01
N VAL A 289 -10.53 -5.05 -28.68
CA VAL A 289 -11.35 -3.87 -28.32
C VAL A 289 -12.82 -4.10 -28.66
N THR A 290 -13.15 -4.79 -29.75
CA THR A 290 -14.54 -5.14 -30.07
C THR A 290 -15.14 -6.02 -28.96
N TYR A 291 -14.41 -7.04 -28.52
CA TYR A 291 -14.84 -7.88 -27.41
C TYR A 291 -15.03 -7.08 -26.11
N ASP A 292 -14.07 -6.23 -25.75
CA ASP A 292 -14.16 -5.36 -24.55
C ASP A 292 -15.40 -4.45 -24.62
N MET A 293 -15.74 -3.91 -25.82
CA MET A 293 -16.92 -3.06 -26.02
C MET A 293 -18.23 -3.83 -25.89
N GLU A 294 -18.28 -5.07 -26.36
CA GLU A 294 -19.44 -5.96 -26.18
C GLU A 294 -19.65 -6.24 -24.67
N MET A 295 -18.56 -6.57 -23.93
CA MET A 295 -18.63 -6.81 -22.50
C MET A 295 -19.12 -5.56 -21.74
N ILE A 296 -18.61 -4.38 -22.08
CA ILE A 296 -19.07 -3.13 -21.43
C ILE A 296 -20.53 -2.83 -21.75
N ARG A 297 -21.04 -3.12 -22.96
CA ARG A 297 -22.45 -2.92 -23.32
C ARG A 297 -23.37 -3.84 -22.54
N GLU A 298 -23.01 -5.12 -22.43
CA GLU A 298 -23.87 -6.16 -21.85
C GLU A 298 -23.74 -6.22 -20.32
N LEU A 299 -22.53 -6.11 -19.79
CA LEU A 299 -22.23 -6.31 -18.36
C LEU A 299 -21.83 -5.03 -17.63
N GLY A 300 -21.59 -3.94 -18.35
CA GLY A 300 -21.12 -2.67 -17.75
C GLY A 300 -19.62 -2.62 -17.47
N HIS A 301 -18.88 -3.72 -17.66
CA HIS A 301 -17.43 -3.77 -17.41
C HIS A 301 -16.72 -4.78 -18.35
N CYS A 302 -15.39 -4.69 -18.42
CA CYS A 302 -14.53 -5.67 -19.09
C CYS A 302 -13.22 -5.86 -18.33
N SER A 303 -12.50 -6.94 -18.61
CA SER A 303 -11.15 -7.14 -18.07
C SER A 303 -10.19 -6.06 -18.59
N GLY A 304 -9.56 -5.33 -17.66
CA GLY A 304 -8.67 -4.22 -18.00
C GLY A 304 -9.40 -2.93 -18.39
N ILE A 305 -10.64 -2.71 -17.91
CA ILE A 305 -11.44 -1.49 -18.14
C ILE A 305 -10.68 -0.21 -17.82
N GLU A 306 -9.74 -0.27 -16.88
CA GLU A 306 -8.89 0.87 -16.53
C GLU A 306 -8.07 1.40 -17.71
N ASN A 307 -7.79 0.60 -18.73
CA ASN A 307 -7.11 1.05 -19.94
C ASN A 307 -7.97 2.01 -20.79
N TYR A 308 -9.27 2.08 -20.50
CA TYR A 308 -10.24 2.96 -21.13
C TYR A 308 -10.65 4.13 -20.24
N SER A 309 -10.08 4.27 -19.04
CA SER A 309 -10.46 5.29 -18.02
C SER A 309 -10.54 6.72 -18.57
N ARG A 310 -9.64 7.09 -19.49
CA ARG A 310 -9.64 8.41 -20.11
C ARG A 310 -10.97 8.76 -20.77
N TYR A 311 -11.59 7.81 -21.46
CA TYR A 311 -12.86 8.01 -22.17
C TYR A 311 -14.03 8.16 -21.19
N PHE A 312 -14.05 7.34 -20.13
CA PHE A 312 -15.09 7.44 -19.10
C PHE A 312 -15.01 8.77 -18.34
N ASP A 313 -13.80 9.21 -18.01
CA ASP A 313 -13.57 10.49 -17.33
C ASP A 313 -13.75 11.72 -18.26
N GLY A 314 -13.82 11.52 -19.59
CA GLY A 314 -13.87 12.61 -20.58
C GLY A 314 -12.59 13.45 -20.62
N ARG A 315 -11.44 12.88 -20.22
CA ARG A 315 -10.14 13.58 -20.19
C ARG A 315 -9.50 13.66 -21.57
N ALA A 316 -8.82 14.77 -21.85
CA ALA A 316 -7.99 14.87 -23.05
C ALA A 316 -6.79 13.92 -23.00
N ALA A 317 -6.34 13.46 -24.18
CA ALA A 317 -5.16 12.62 -24.30
C ALA A 317 -3.92 13.26 -23.67
N GLY A 318 -3.15 12.48 -22.91
CA GLY A 318 -1.93 12.92 -22.23
C GLY A 318 -2.14 13.64 -20.90
N THR A 319 -3.37 13.96 -20.52
CA THR A 319 -3.66 14.58 -19.22
C THR A 319 -3.48 13.55 -18.09
N ARG A 320 -3.16 14.04 -16.89
CA ARG A 320 -3.02 13.17 -15.72
C ARG A 320 -4.37 12.57 -15.30
N PRO A 321 -4.42 11.34 -14.77
CA PRO A 321 -5.62 10.82 -14.14
C PRO A 321 -5.89 11.51 -12.80
N TYR A 322 -7.13 11.41 -12.34
CA TYR A 322 -7.46 11.72 -10.95
C TYR A 322 -6.79 10.70 -10.03
N CYS A 323 -6.38 11.14 -8.85
CA CYS A 323 -5.76 10.29 -7.83
C CYS A 323 -6.27 10.68 -6.43
N LEU A 324 -5.78 10.02 -5.38
CA LEU A 324 -6.23 10.32 -4.01
C LEU A 324 -6.02 11.80 -3.62
N LEU A 325 -4.97 12.44 -4.12
CA LEU A 325 -4.69 13.84 -3.81
C LEU A 325 -5.79 14.79 -4.31
N ASP A 326 -6.54 14.42 -5.36
CA ASP A 326 -7.67 15.20 -5.86
C ASP A 326 -8.91 15.18 -4.94
N PHE A 327 -8.96 14.22 -4.00
CA PHE A 327 -10.03 14.15 -2.98
C PHE A 327 -9.74 15.03 -1.77
N PHE A 328 -8.51 15.46 -1.57
CA PHE A 328 -8.14 16.41 -0.52
C PHE A 328 -8.64 17.82 -0.84
N PRO A 329 -8.94 18.64 0.18
CA PRO A 329 -9.16 20.08 -0.04
C PRO A 329 -7.86 20.75 -0.49
N GLU A 330 -7.95 21.97 -1.01
CA GLU A 330 -6.75 22.70 -1.48
C GLU A 330 -5.70 22.95 -0.39
N ASP A 331 -6.14 23.09 0.86
CA ASP A 331 -5.28 23.32 2.03
C ASP A 331 -5.15 22.04 2.85
N PHE A 332 -4.13 21.25 2.56
CA PHE A 332 -3.79 20.03 3.29
C PHE A 332 -2.27 19.89 3.42
N LEU A 333 -1.85 19.07 4.39
CA LEU A 333 -0.45 18.75 4.62
C LEU A 333 -0.10 17.38 4.06
N ILE A 334 1.09 17.24 3.46
CA ILE A 334 1.68 15.94 3.14
C ILE A 334 2.86 15.69 4.08
N VAL A 335 2.87 14.53 4.72
CA VAL A 335 4.01 14.02 5.49
C VAL A 335 4.56 12.80 4.75
N ILE A 336 5.82 12.85 4.35
CA ILE A 336 6.46 11.72 3.65
C ILE A 336 7.40 11.03 4.63
N ASP A 337 6.98 9.86 5.12
CA ASP A 337 7.80 9.07 6.03
C ASP A 337 8.85 8.28 5.26
N GLU A 338 10.03 8.11 5.89
CA GLU A 338 11.23 7.55 5.27
C GLU A 338 11.45 8.15 3.86
N SER A 339 11.41 9.49 3.78
CA SER A 339 11.37 10.25 2.54
C SER A 339 12.49 9.93 1.57
N HIS A 340 13.70 9.63 2.09
CA HIS A 340 14.87 9.22 1.30
C HIS A 340 14.64 7.91 0.48
N VAL A 341 13.60 7.13 0.82
CA VAL A 341 13.13 5.94 0.07
C VAL A 341 11.85 6.25 -0.70
N SER A 342 10.89 6.92 -0.04
CA SER A 342 9.56 7.18 -0.59
C SER A 342 9.60 8.11 -1.81
N VAL A 343 10.40 9.17 -1.76
CA VAL A 343 10.53 10.14 -2.86
C VAL A 343 11.12 9.51 -4.14
N PRO A 344 12.25 8.78 -4.09
CA PRO A 344 12.75 8.05 -5.25
C PRO A 344 11.75 7.03 -5.81
N GLN A 345 10.95 6.38 -4.94
CA GLN A 345 9.92 5.45 -5.37
C GLN A 345 8.81 6.15 -6.16
N ILE A 346 8.29 7.28 -5.67
CA ILE A 346 7.29 8.09 -6.39
C ILE A 346 7.84 8.49 -7.77
N ARG A 347 9.10 8.94 -7.83
CA ARG A 347 9.76 9.33 -9.09
C ARG A 347 9.88 8.19 -10.09
N ALA A 348 10.14 6.97 -9.63
CA ALA A 348 10.35 5.80 -10.50
C ALA A 348 9.05 5.20 -11.06
N MET A 349 7.90 5.38 -10.38
CA MET A 349 6.64 4.69 -10.72
C MET A 349 6.19 4.94 -12.15
N TYR A 350 6.21 6.19 -12.60
CA TYR A 350 5.76 6.56 -13.95
C TYR A 350 6.61 5.89 -15.04
N GLY A 351 7.93 5.86 -14.88
CA GLY A 351 8.84 5.30 -15.90
C GLY A 351 8.59 3.82 -16.17
N GLY A 352 8.44 3.03 -15.13
CA GLY A 352 8.17 1.59 -15.23
C GLY A 352 6.81 1.29 -15.86
N ASP A 353 5.75 1.98 -15.45
CA ASP A 353 4.41 1.81 -16.02
C ASP A 353 4.37 2.21 -17.50
N ARG A 354 4.99 3.34 -17.85
CA ARG A 354 5.05 3.83 -19.22
C ARG A 354 5.75 2.85 -20.17
N ALA A 355 6.91 2.33 -19.78
CA ALA A 355 7.69 1.40 -20.62
C ALA A 355 6.87 0.16 -20.97
N ARG A 356 6.18 -0.41 -19.97
CA ARG A 356 5.30 -1.56 -20.13
C ARG A 356 4.13 -1.26 -21.10
N LYS A 357 3.44 -0.14 -20.92
CA LYS A 357 2.28 0.25 -21.74
C LYS A 357 2.64 0.66 -23.16
N ILE A 358 3.83 1.21 -23.39
CA ILE A 358 4.32 1.46 -24.75
C ILE A 358 4.35 0.16 -25.53
N ASN A 359 4.93 -0.91 -24.99
CA ASN A 359 4.97 -2.20 -25.66
C ASN A 359 3.56 -2.75 -25.96
N LEU A 360 2.63 -2.68 -25.00
CA LEU A 360 1.26 -3.13 -25.21
C LEU A 360 0.54 -2.38 -26.34
N VAL A 361 0.79 -1.09 -26.49
CA VAL A 361 0.20 -0.26 -27.55
C VAL A 361 0.91 -0.49 -28.89
N GLU A 362 2.23 -0.51 -28.91
CA GLU A 362 3.01 -0.70 -30.16
C GLU A 362 2.79 -2.06 -30.81
N TYR A 363 2.50 -3.09 -30.01
CA TYR A 363 2.27 -4.44 -30.51
C TYR A 363 0.78 -4.82 -30.61
N GLY A 364 -0.13 -3.82 -30.56
CA GLY A 364 -1.57 -4.01 -30.83
C GLY A 364 -2.34 -4.77 -29.74
N PHE A 365 -1.87 -4.76 -28.50
CA PHE A 365 -2.63 -5.35 -27.38
C PHE A 365 -3.60 -4.35 -26.75
N ARG A 366 -3.29 -3.06 -26.78
CA ARG A 366 -4.11 -1.99 -26.21
C ARG A 366 -4.13 -0.74 -27.09
N LEU A 367 -5.21 0.05 -26.96
CA LEU A 367 -5.31 1.38 -27.59
C LEU A 367 -4.30 2.37 -26.98
N PRO A 368 -3.92 3.43 -27.71
CA PRO A 368 -3.06 4.51 -27.17
C PRO A 368 -3.53 5.10 -25.85
N ALA A 369 -4.82 5.12 -25.58
CA ALA A 369 -5.43 5.59 -24.34
C ALA A 369 -4.96 4.83 -23.09
N ALA A 370 -4.52 3.59 -23.23
CA ALA A 370 -3.96 2.81 -22.12
C ALA A 370 -2.76 3.51 -21.46
N LYS A 371 -2.01 4.33 -22.21
CA LYS A 371 -0.89 5.13 -21.68
C LYS A 371 -1.32 6.26 -20.76
N ASP A 372 -2.60 6.67 -20.80
CA ASP A 372 -3.17 7.72 -19.97
C ASP A 372 -3.74 7.21 -18.64
N ASN A 373 -3.88 5.89 -18.48
CA ASN A 373 -4.08 5.25 -17.17
C ASN A 373 -2.71 5.00 -16.52
N ARG A 374 -2.20 5.94 -15.79
CA ARG A 374 -0.83 5.97 -15.30
C ARG A 374 -0.73 6.58 -13.91
N PRO A 375 0.31 6.28 -13.12
CA PRO A 375 0.59 7.09 -11.95
C PRO A 375 0.94 8.53 -12.34
N LEU A 376 0.88 9.43 -11.38
CA LEU A 376 1.38 10.80 -11.57
C LEU A 376 2.84 10.77 -12.01
N LYS A 377 3.21 11.71 -12.86
CA LYS A 377 4.61 12.07 -13.03
C LYS A 377 5.10 12.77 -11.77
N PHE A 378 6.41 12.81 -11.57
CA PHE A 378 6.97 13.41 -10.38
C PHE A 378 6.71 14.93 -10.29
N ASP A 379 6.80 15.63 -11.41
CA ASP A 379 6.45 17.07 -11.52
C ASP A 379 4.98 17.33 -11.21
N GLU A 380 4.06 16.48 -11.70
CA GLU A 380 2.63 16.58 -11.38
C GLU A 380 2.36 16.35 -9.86
N PHE A 381 3.10 15.42 -9.24
CA PHE A 381 3.04 15.21 -7.80
C PHE A 381 3.54 16.46 -7.03
N GLU A 382 4.67 17.07 -7.44
CA GLU A 382 5.22 18.27 -6.82
C GLU A 382 4.26 19.46 -6.91
N GLU A 383 3.56 19.62 -8.04
CA GLU A 383 2.56 20.69 -8.22
C GLU A 383 1.37 20.57 -7.26
N MET A 384 0.98 19.32 -6.93
CA MET A 384 -0.12 19.05 -5.99
C MET A 384 0.33 19.13 -4.53
N ALA A 385 1.59 18.87 -4.25
CA ALA A 385 2.19 18.84 -2.93
C ALA A 385 2.62 20.24 -2.45
N LYS A 386 1.67 21.09 -2.07
CA LYS A 386 1.91 22.51 -1.74
C LYS A 386 2.67 22.69 -0.42
N GLN A 387 2.43 21.85 0.58
CA GLN A 387 3.14 21.86 1.86
C GLN A 387 3.54 20.44 2.23
N VAL A 388 4.83 20.21 2.42
CA VAL A 388 5.39 18.88 2.69
C VAL A 388 6.33 18.89 3.90
N ILE A 389 6.16 17.92 4.79
CA ILE A 389 7.15 17.59 5.80
C ILE A 389 7.81 16.26 5.41
N TYR A 390 9.10 16.32 5.11
CA TYR A 390 9.93 15.14 4.88
C TYR A 390 10.43 14.60 6.20
N VAL A 391 10.18 13.34 6.49
CA VAL A 391 10.60 12.67 7.73
C VAL A 391 11.62 11.59 7.40
N SER A 392 12.82 11.69 7.94
CA SER A 392 13.88 10.70 7.70
C SER A 392 14.93 10.72 8.80
N ALA A 393 15.55 9.57 9.07
CA ALA A 393 16.77 9.50 9.87
C ALA A 393 18.03 9.88 9.07
N THR A 394 17.95 9.82 7.75
CA THR A 394 19.03 10.09 6.77
C THR A 394 18.48 10.82 5.55
N PRO A 395 18.09 12.10 5.66
CA PRO A 395 17.54 12.86 4.56
C PRO A 395 18.45 12.82 3.32
N ALA A 396 17.87 12.81 2.13
CA ALA A 396 18.59 12.85 0.88
C ALA A 396 18.76 14.29 0.38
N ASP A 397 19.59 14.47 -0.64
CA ASP A 397 19.89 15.81 -1.19
C ASP A 397 18.64 16.52 -1.71
N TYR A 398 17.65 15.74 -2.19
CA TYR A 398 16.39 16.29 -2.66
C TYR A 398 15.60 16.99 -1.54
N GLU A 399 15.43 16.32 -0.39
CA GLU A 399 14.71 16.88 0.75
C GLU A 399 15.44 18.11 1.30
N LEU A 400 16.77 18.04 1.42
CA LEU A 400 17.60 19.14 1.87
C LEU A 400 17.52 20.36 0.92
N MET A 401 17.52 20.11 -0.39
CA MET A 401 17.34 21.15 -1.40
C MET A 401 15.96 21.80 -1.30
N LYS A 402 14.89 20.99 -1.15
CA LYS A 402 13.51 21.48 -1.05
C LYS A 402 13.25 22.29 0.21
N SER A 403 13.87 21.93 1.33
CA SER A 403 13.80 22.65 2.60
C SER A 403 14.89 23.73 2.75
N GLU A 404 15.57 24.09 1.65
CA GLU A 404 16.61 25.13 1.62
C GLU A 404 17.74 24.90 2.64
N GLY A 405 18.01 23.64 2.98
CA GLY A 405 19.00 23.22 3.99
C GLY A 405 18.54 23.40 5.43
N ILE A 406 17.31 23.85 5.66
CA ILE A 406 16.74 23.96 7.02
C ILE A 406 16.28 22.59 7.47
N VAL A 407 16.89 22.07 8.52
CA VAL A 407 16.60 20.75 9.08
C VAL A 407 16.21 20.89 10.55
N VAL A 408 15.05 20.38 10.90
CA VAL A 408 14.60 20.24 12.28
C VAL A 408 15.16 18.94 12.83
N GLU A 409 16.03 18.99 13.82
CA GLU A 409 16.67 17.80 14.39
C GLU A 409 15.88 17.22 15.57
N GLN A 410 15.71 15.90 15.57
CA GLN A 410 15.13 15.13 16.66
C GLN A 410 15.97 13.88 16.90
N VAL A 411 17.07 14.03 17.63
CA VAL A 411 18.07 12.97 17.85
C VAL A 411 18.02 12.38 19.26
N ILE A 412 17.37 13.05 20.20
CA ILE A 412 17.20 12.56 21.57
C ILE A 412 16.11 11.49 21.64
N ARG A 413 16.44 10.32 22.21
CA ARG A 413 15.48 9.26 22.52
C ARG A 413 14.95 9.41 23.93
N PRO A 414 13.64 9.48 24.13
CA PRO A 414 13.04 9.56 25.48
C PRO A 414 13.47 8.41 26.42
N THR A 415 13.80 7.25 25.86
CA THR A 415 14.26 6.07 26.61
C THR A 415 15.68 6.16 27.12
N GLY A 416 16.43 7.19 26.73
CA GLY A 416 17.84 7.35 27.04
C GLY A 416 18.79 6.42 26.27
N LEU A 417 18.27 5.58 25.36
CA LEU A 417 19.10 4.64 24.58
C LEU A 417 20.10 5.38 23.69
N LEU A 418 21.34 4.93 23.74
CA LEU A 418 22.45 5.50 22.99
C LEU A 418 22.52 4.92 21.58
N ASP A 419 23.08 5.68 20.64
CA ASP A 419 23.53 5.10 19.38
C ASP A 419 24.62 4.05 19.61
N PRO A 420 24.70 2.98 18.79
CA PRO A 420 25.64 1.88 19.00
C PRO A 420 27.09 2.34 18.86
N ILE A 421 27.99 1.63 19.53
CA ILE A 421 29.43 1.81 19.31
C ILE A 421 29.78 1.15 17.97
N ILE A 422 30.47 1.88 17.10
CA ILE A 422 30.96 1.36 15.82
C ILE A 422 32.44 0.96 16.00
N GLN A 423 32.76 -0.28 15.67
CA GLN A 423 34.12 -0.79 15.60
C GLN A 423 34.47 -1.14 14.15
N VAL A 424 35.64 -0.74 13.69
CA VAL A 424 36.18 -1.18 12.39
C VAL A 424 37.21 -2.25 12.67
N ARG A 425 37.03 -3.41 12.03
CA ARG A 425 37.94 -4.57 12.15
C ARG A 425 38.43 -5.00 10.76
N PRO A 426 39.61 -5.62 10.65
CA PRO A 426 40.13 -6.07 9.37
C PRO A 426 39.21 -7.08 8.69
N SER A 427 39.13 -7.05 7.35
CA SER A 427 38.36 -8.05 6.58
C SER A 427 39.02 -9.42 6.52
N HIS A 428 40.32 -9.49 6.81
CA HIS A 428 41.02 -10.76 6.94
C HIS A 428 40.51 -11.53 8.14
N ASN A 429 40.08 -12.78 7.94
CA ASN A 429 39.43 -13.65 8.95
C ASN A 429 38.10 -13.07 9.52
N GLN A 430 37.40 -12.24 8.77
CA GLN A 430 36.15 -11.62 9.22
C GLN A 430 35.09 -12.65 9.64
N ILE A 431 35.07 -13.85 9.06
CA ILE A 431 34.08 -14.89 9.38
C ILE A 431 34.39 -15.54 10.73
N ASP A 432 35.66 -15.81 11.06
CA ASP A 432 36.05 -16.38 12.35
C ASP A 432 35.77 -15.38 13.50
N ASP A 433 36.14 -14.12 13.31
CA ASP A 433 35.85 -13.04 14.28
C ASP A 433 34.32 -12.84 14.45
N LEU A 434 33.57 -12.91 13.36
CA LEU A 434 32.11 -12.84 13.40
C LEU A 434 31.49 -14.01 14.17
N MET A 435 32.00 -15.22 13.99
CA MET A 435 31.57 -16.41 14.72
C MET A 435 31.74 -16.29 16.21
N GLU A 436 32.89 -15.78 16.66
CA GLU A 436 33.16 -15.50 18.08
C GLU A 436 32.16 -14.49 18.65
N GLU A 437 31.94 -13.40 17.95
CA GLU A 437 30.97 -12.36 18.36
C GLU A 437 29.52 -12.87 18.37
N ILE A 438 29.13 -13.71 17.42
CA ILE A 438 27.81 -14.36 17.40
C ILE A 438 27.66 -15.24 18.66
N GLN A 439 28.66 -16.06 18.99
CA GLN A 439 28.62 -16.93 20.16
C GLN A 439 28.42 -16.14 21.45
N LEU A 440 29.15 -15.02 21.60
CA LEU A 440 29.02 -14.14 22.76
C LEU A 440 27.59 -13.53 22.88
N ARG A 441 26.89 -13.31 21.76
CA ARG A 441 25.49 -12.80 21.76
C ARG A 441 24.50 -13.91 22.07
N ILE A 442 24.72 -15.12 21.56
CA ILE A 442 23.90 -16.30 21.87
C ILE A 442 23.91 -16.58 23.38
N GLU A 443 25.08 -16.52 24.03
CA GLU A 443 25.22 -16.71 25.47
C GLU A 443 24.40 -15.69 26.28
N LYS A 444 24.23 -14.47 25.75
CA LYS A 444 23.42 -13.41 26.36
C LYS A 444 21.95 -13.44 25.94
N ASN A 445 21.56 -14.42 25.13
CA ASN A 445 20.23 -14.48 24.50
C ASN A 445 19.86 -13.22 23.70
N GLU A 446 20.86 -12.64 23.02
CA GLU A 446 20.73 -11.51 22.12
C GLU A 446 20.78 -11.96 20.66
N ARG A 447 20.36 -11.11 19.72
CA ARG A 447 20.28 -11.43 18.29
C ARG A 447 21.31 -10.65 17.49
N THR A 448 21.73 -11.24 16.37
CA THR A 448 22.71 -10.65 15.46
C THR A 448 22.12 -10.48 14.06
N LEU A 449 22.37 -9.31 13.45
CA LEU A 449 22.13 -9.07 12.02
C LEU A 449 23.45 -9.04 11.28
N VAL A 450 23.55 -9.72 10.15
CA VAL A 450 24.74 -9.72 9.30
C VAL A 450 24.37 -9.23 7.91
N THR A 451 25.07 -8.21 7.39
CA THR A 451 24.84 -7.71 6.04
C THR A 451 25.94 -8.10 5.09
N THR A 452 25.56 -8.68 3.95
CA THR A 452 26.45 -9.09 2.85
C THR A 452 26.23 -8.21 1.62
N LEU A 453 27.08 -8.36 0.59
CA LEU A 453 26.97 -7.60 -0.66
C LEU A 453 26.10 -8.29 -1.72
N THR A 454 26.01 -9.62 -1.68
CA THR A 454 25.29 -10.40 -2.69
C THR A 454 24.40 -11.47 -2.06
N LYS A 455 23.34 -11.88 -2.79
CA LYS A 455 22.47 -12.98 -2.39
C LYS A 455 23.24 -14.27 -2.13
N ARG A 456 24.13 -14.60 -3.05
CA ARG A 456 24.97 -15.79 -2.95
C ARG A 456 25.84 -15.80 -1.69
N MET A 457 26.45 -14.67 -1.32
CA MET A 457 27.18 -14.55 -0.06
C MET A 457 26.27 -14.75 1.17
N ALA A 458 25.02 -14.28 1.12
CA ALA A 458 24.08 -14.46 2.21
C ALA A 458 23.73 -15.95 2.38
N GLU A 459 23.47 -16.64 1.28
CA GLU A 459 23.14 -18.07 1.27
C GLU A 459 24.33 -18.92 1.73
N GLU A 460 25.52 -18.71 1.16
CA GLU A 460 26.76 -19.44 1.52
C GLU A 460 27.15 -19.21 2.99
N LEU A 461 27.02 -17.95 3.49
CA LEU A 461 27.29 -17.68 4.90
C LEU A 461 26.26 -18.35 5.82
N THR A 462 24.99 -18.36 5.45
CA THR A 462 23.95 -19.03 6.23
C THR A 462 24.20 -20.53 6.30
N GLU A 463 24.54 -21.16 5.18
CA GLU A 463 24.91 -22.59 5.16
C GLU A 463 26.13 -22.86 6.04
N TYR A 464 27.16 -22.02 5.99
CA TYR A 464 28.34 -22.14 6.85
C TYR A 464 27.99 -22.03 8.33
N LEU A 465 27.15 -21.06 8.72
CA LEU A 465 26.69 -20.88 10.10
C LEU A 465 25.86 -22.06 10.60
N LEU A 466 24.97 -22.59 9.79
CA LEU A 466 24.16 -23.78 10.11
C LEU A 466 25.04 -25.02 10.32
N ASN A 467 26.05 -25.21 9.48
CA ASN A 467 27.02 -26.29 9.61
C ASN A 467 27.86 -26.20 10.91
N ASN A 468 27.97 -24.99 11.47
CA ASN A 468 28.60 -24.73 12.76
C ASN A 468 27.59 -24.62 13.94
N ASN A 469 26.39 -25.20 13.81
CA ASN A 469 25.32 -25.24 14.80
C ASN A 469 24.78 -23.88 15.27
N VAL A 470 24.91 -22.83 14.46
CA VAL A 470 24.28 -21.54 14.72
C VAL A 470 22.89 -21.55 14.11
N LYS A 471 21.86 -21.21 14.90
CA LYS A 471 20.49 -21.08 14.41
C LYS A 471 20.36 -19.79 13.61
N CYS A 472 20.34 -19.90 12.30
CA CYS A 472 20.29 -18.74 11.43
C CYS A 472 19.33 -18.93 10.25
N ASN A 473 18.95 -17.82 9.66
CA ASN A 473 18.22 -17.77 8.39
C ASN A 473 18.74 -16.58 7.56
N TYR A 474 18.30 -16.47 6.30
CA TYR A 474 18.66 -15.36 5.44
C TYR A 474 17.43 -14.66 4.83
N ILE A 475 17.61 -13.40 4.46
CA ILE A 475 16.60 -12.61 3.73
C ILE A 475 17.26 -11.92 2.53
N HIS A 476 16.69 -12.10 1.35
CA HIS A 476 17.00 -11.34 0.14
C HIS A 476 15.73 -11.07 -0.71
N SER A 477 15.89 -10.44 -1.89
CA SER A 477 14.75 -9.97 -2.69
C SER A 477 13.80 -11.07 -3.18
N ASP A 478 14.25 -12.33 -3.21
CA ASP A 478 13.47 -13.45 -3.74
C ASP A 478 12.62 -14.17 -2.66
N VAL A 479 12.84 -13.81 -1.39
CA VAL A 479 12.00 -14.27 -0.28
C VAL A 479 10.66 -13.54 -0.30
N ASP A 480 9.56 -14.27 -0.25
CA ASP A 480 8.21 -13.70 -0.26
C ASP A 480 7.92 -12.80 0.95
N THR A 481 7.01 -11.84 0.80
CA THR A 481 6.69 -10.85 1.84
C THR A 481 6.16 -11.49 3.12
N LEU A 482 5.30 -12.51 3.01
CA LEU A 482 4.77 -13.22 4.17
C LEU A 482 5.84 -14.05 4.89
N GLU A 483 6.70 -14.72 4.11
CA GLU A 483 7.82 -15.48 4.66
C GLU A 483 8.81 -14.56 5.38
N ARG A 484 9.08 -13.36 4.87
CA ARG A 484 9.92 -12.36 5.55
C ARG A 484 9.35 -11.96 6.91
N VAL A 485 8.06 -11.67 6.99
CA VAL A 485 7.39 -11.33 8.26
C VAL A 485 7.54 -12.46 9.26
N LYS A 486 7.38 -13.72 8.81
CA LYS A 486 7.58 -14.91 9.63
C LYS A 486 9.03 -15.03 10.12
N ILE A 487 10.03 -14.97 9.22
CA ILE A 487 11.45 -15.05 9.59
C ILE A 487 11.82 -13.98 10.62
N MET A 488 11.27 -12.77 10.50
CA MET A 488 11.51 -11.69 11.46
C MET A 488 10.83 -11.96 12.81
N GLY A 489 9.62 -12.52 12.80
CA GLY A 489 8.94 -12.99 14.00
C GLY A 489 9.75 -14.07 14.72
N ASP A 490 10.20 -15.07 13.97
CA ASP A 490 11.02 -16.18 14.46
C ASP A 490 12.36 -15.71 15.06
N LEU A 491 12.99 -14.65 14.48
CA LEU A 491 14.18 -14.03 15.05
C LEU A 491 13.87 -13.38 16.42
N ARG A 492 12.75 -12.67 16.53
CA ARG A 492 12.32 -12.06 17.80
C ARG A 492 11.96 -13.07 18.87
N GLU A 493 11.34 -14.15 18.48
CA GLU A 493 10.98 -15.27 19.39
C GLU A 493 12.19 -16.11 19.80
N GLY A 494 13.32 -15.99 19.08
CA GLY A 494 14.54 -16.71 19.35
C GLY A 494 14.58 -18.09 18.71
N VAL A 495 13.77 -18.33 17.68
CA VAL A 495 13.91 -19.51 16.81
C VAL A 495 15.23 -19.43 16.06
N TYR A 496 15.61 -18.22 15.65
CA TYR A 496 16.91 -17.91 15.08
C TYR A 496 17.70 -16.97 15.99
N ASP A 497 19.02 -17.13 16.03
CA ASP A 497 19.94 -16.24 16.73
C ASP A 497 20.58 -15.23 15.80
N VAL A 498 20.70 -15.58 14.52
CA VAL A 498 21.32 -14.76 13.48
C VAL A 498 20.42 -14.66 12.26
N LEU A 499 20.35 -13.46 11.71
CA LEU A 499 19.72 -13.19 10.42
C LEU A 499 20.73 -12.58 9.46
N VAL A 500 20.94 -13.24 8.32
CA VAL A 500 21.85 -12.79 7.25
C VAL A 500 21.05 -12.14 6.11
N GLY A 501 21.52 -11.05 5.54
CA GLY A 501 20.83 -10.47 4.40
C GLY A 501 21.64 -9.47 3.61
N VAL A 502 21.20 -9.22 2.37
CA VAL A 502 21.86 -8.26 1.47
C VAL A 502 21.44 -6.83 1.77
N ASN A 503 20.15 -6.62 2.04
CA ASN A 503 19.58 -5.32 2.30
C ASN A 503 18.48 -5.42 3.36
N LEU A 504 18.89 -5.58 4.60
CA LEU A 504 17.98 -5.66 5.76
C LEU A 504 17.33 -4.33 6.11
N LEU A 505 17.64 -3.26 5.36
CA LEU A 505 17.25 -1.88 5.67
C LEU A 505 15.83 -1.53 5.24
N ARG A 506 15.32 -2.17 4.19
CA ARG A 506 14.09 -1.72 3.50
C ARG A 506 12.80 -1.92 4.29
N GLU A 507 12.84 -2.60 5.44
CA GLU A 507 11.63 -3.15 6.02
C GLU A 507 11.10 -2.46 7.28
N GLY A 508 11.65 -1.32 7.70
CA GLY A 508 11.07 -0.51 8.80
C GLY A 508 10.97 -1.23 10.16
N LEU A 509 11.62 -2.38 10.32
CA LEU A 509 11.41 -3.29 11.44
C LEU A 509 12.13 -2.82 12.70
N ASP A 510 11.40 -2.85 13.79
CA ASP A 510 11.86 -2.51 15.13
C ASP A 510 12.25 -3.81 15.85
N LEU A 511 13.56 -4.05 16.00
CA LEU A 511 14.13 -5.26 16.57
C LEU A 511 14.94 -4.93 17.84
N PRO A 512 14.28 -4.73 18.97
CA PRO A 512 15.00 -4.40 20.22
C PRO A 512 15.88 -5.54 20.74
N GLU A 513 15.68 -6.76 20.26
CA GLU A 513 16.47 -7.95 20.63
C GLU A 513 17.84 -8.00 19.94
N VAL A 514 18.05 -7.20 18.88
CA VAL A 514 19.32 -7.15 18.14
C VAL A 514 20.32 -6.26 18.87
N SER A 515 21.41 -6.86 19.34
CA SER A 515 22.53 -6.16 19.98
C SER A 515 23.74 -6.02 19.08
N LEU A 516 23.91 -6.88 18.07
CA LEU A 516 25.02 -6.82 17.13
C LEU A 516 24.53 -6.67 15.69
N VAL A 517 25.15 -5.71 15.01
CA VAL A 517 25.03 -5.58 13.55
C VAL A 517 26.42 -5.70 12.95
N ALA A 518 26.65 -6.74 12.16
CA ALA A 518 27.89 -6.97 11.44
C ALA A 518 27.76 -6.61 9.97
N ILE A 519 28.66 -5.79 9.47
CA ILE A 519 28.70 -5.33 8.09
C ILE A 519 29.96 -5.89 7.43
N LEU A 520 29.80 -6.91 6.61
CA LEU A 520 30.92 -7.52 5.89
C LEU A 520 31.31 -6.64 4.70
N ASP A 521 32.61 -6.60 4.38
CA ASP A 521 33.14 -5.84 3.26
C ASP A 521 32.62 -4.37 3.24
N ALA A 522 32.70 -3.68 4.37
CA ALA A 522 32.17 -2.35 4.55
C ALA A 522 32.89 -1.28 3.71
N ASP A 523 34.14 -1.55 3.27
CA ASP A 523 34.97 -0.69 2.43
C ASP A 523 34.70 -0.84 0.91
N LYS A 524 33.82 -1.74 0.51
CA LYS A 524 33.41 -1.88 -0.90
C LYS A 524 32.34 -0.85 -1.23
N GLU A 525 32.79 0.36 -1.57
CA GLU A 525 31.89 1.47 -1.88
C GLU A 525 30.87 1.12 -2.96
N GLY A 526 29.63 1.56 -2.76
CA GLY A 526 28.49 1.33 -3.63
C GLY A 526 27.17 1.64 -2.94
N PHE A 527 26.07 1.38 -3.62
CA PHE A 527 24.71 1.68 -3.09
C PHE A 527 24.46 1.07 -1.70
N LEU A 528 24.92 -0.18 -1.46
CA LEU A 528 24.74 -0.89 -0.18
C LEU A 528 25.72 -0.46 0.92
N ARG A 529 26.74 0.30 0.60
CA ARG A 529 27.79 0.79 1.51
C ARG A 529 27.95 2.30 1.46
N SER A 530 26.93 3.01 0.97
CA SER A 530 26.84 4.47 1.06
C SER A 530 26.66 4.92 2.52
N HIS A 531 27.04 6.15 2.85
CA HIS A 531 26.83 6.74 4.17
C HIS A 531 25.41 6.51 4.70
N ARG A 532 24.37 6.76 3.88
CA ARG A 532 22.96 6.55 4.26
C ARG A 532 22.68 5.09 4.61
N SER A 533 23.12 4.18 3.76
CA SER A 533 22.93 2.74 3.98
C SER A 533 23.62 2.25 5.25
N LEU A 534 24.87 2.65 5.46
CA LEU A 534 25.65 2.31 6.67
C LEU A 534 25.00 2.87 7.94
N THR A 535 24.56 4.14 7.92
CA THR A 535 23.90 4.79 9.08
C THR A 535 22.58 4.09 9.42
N GLN A 536 21.78 3.71 8.43
CA GLN A 536 20.52 2.97 8.67
C GLN A 536 20.76 1.57 9.22
N THR A 537 21.77 0.88 8.69
CA THR A 537 22.16 -0.45 9.16
C THR A 537 22.65 -0.37 10.61
N ALA A 538 23.52 0.58 10.91
CA ALA A 538 24.01 0.81 12.26
C ALA A 538 22.86 1.15 13.25
N GLY A 539 21.88 1.94 12.80
CA GLY A 539 20.71 2.30 13.58
C GLY A 539 19.82 1.13 14.02
N ARG A 540 19.97 -0.05 13.41
CA ARG A 540 19.23 -1.27 13.84
C ARG A 540 19.67 -1.76 15.21
N ALA A 541 20.94 -1.56 15.60
CA ALA A 541 21.44 -1.88 16.95
C ALA A 541 21.09 -0.80 18.01
N ALA A 542 20.58 0.35 17.62
CA ALA A 542 20.30 1.48 18.51
C ALA A 542 19.11 1.27 19.47
N ARG A 543 18.38 0.17 19.34
CA ARG A 543 17.25 -0.21 20.20
C ARG A 543 17.65 -1.10 21.38
N ASN A 544 18.88 -1.56 21.40
CA ASN A 544 19.43 -2.42 22.45
C ASN A 544 20.41 -1.63 23.30
N VAL A 545 20.37 -1.83 24.62
CA VAL A 545 21.32 -1.18 25.56
C VAL A 545 22.76 -1.59 25.25
N ASN A 546 22.96 -2.83 24.79
CA ASN A 546 24.26 -3.39 24.42
C ASN A 546 24.57 -3.25 22.92
N GLY A 547 23.91 -2.29 22.25
CA GLY A 547 24.03 -2.12 20.80
C GLY A 547 25.46 -1.87 20.33
N MET A 548 25.95 -2.70 19.42
CA MET A 548 27.26 -2.62 18.78
C MET A 548 27.17 -2.86 17.29
N VAL A 549 28.02 -2.18 16.54
CA VAL A 549 28.20 -2.38 15.09
C VAL A 549 29.66 -2.73 14.82
N ILE A 550 29.88 -3.77 14.05
CA ILE A 550 31.21 -4.13 13.54
C ILE A 550 31.20 -3.93 12.03
N MET A 551 32.09 -3.09 11.55
CA MET A 551 32.38 -2.89 10.13
C MET A 551 33.68 -3.62 9.79
N TYR A 552 33.59 -4.69 9.00
CA TYR A 552 34.77 -5.39 8.50
C TYR A 552 35.29 -4.68 7.27
N ALA A 553 36.48 -4.13 7.35
CA ALA A 553 37.10 -3.30 6.32
C ALA A 553 38.61 -3.23 6.45
N ASP A 554 39.32 -3.21 5.34
CA ASP A 554 40.78 -3.04 5.30
C ASP A 554 41.19 -1.55 5.30
N LYS A 555 40.27 -0.69 4.88
CA LYS A 555 40.42 0.78 4.88
C LYS A 555 39.12 1.47 5.29
N ILE A 556 39.23 2.57 5.94
CA ILE A 556 38.06 3.42 6.23
C ILE A 556 37.78 4.28 5.00
N THR A 557 36.57 4.17 4.45
CA THR A 557 36.10 4.99 3.33
C THR A 557 35.43 6.27 3.84
N ASP A 558 35.21 7.25 2.95
CA ASP A 558 34.51 8.51 3.32
C ASP A 558 33.10 8.23 3.86
N SER A 559 32.39 7.28 3.25
CA SER A 559 31.05 6.85 3.70
C SER A 559 31.07 6.25 5.10
N MET A 560 32.08 5.44 5.41
CA MET A 560 32.27 4.88 6.75
C MET A 560 32.62 5.98 7.77
N GLN A 561 33.54 6.89 7.43
CA GLN A 561 33.95 7.97 8.31
C GLN A 561 32.78 8.88 8.67
N LEU A 562 31.99 9.32 7.68
CA LEU A 562 30.78 10.12 7.92
C LEU A 562 29.77 9.40 8.83
N THR A 563 29.61 8.08 8.66
CA THR A 563 28.72 7.28 9.51
C THR A 563 29.21 7.20 10.96
N ILE A 564 30.51 7.00 11.14
CA ILE A 564 31.16 6.93 12.47
C ILE A 564 31.03 8.27 13.17
N ASP A 565 31.37 9.36 12.51
CA ASP A 565 31.34 10.71 13.07
C ASP A 565 29.94 11.12 13.48
N GLU A 566 28.95 10.88 12.63
CA GLU A 566 27.56 11.21 12.92
C GLU A 566 26.99 10.35 14.06
N THR A 567 27.31 9.06 14.09
CA THR A 567 26.87 8.16 15.17
C THR A 567 27.49 8.57 16.51
N ASN A 568 28.76 8.95 16.53
CA ASN A 568 29.45 9.46 17.74
C ASN A 568 28.83 10.79 18.20
N ARG A 569 28.59 11.75 17.30
CA ARG A 569 27.92 13.02 17.61
C ARG A 569 26.58 12.81 18.30
N ARG A 570 25.74 11.92 17.71
CA ARG A 570 24.42 11.57 18.27
C ARG A 570 24.54 10.91 19.64
N ARG A 571 25.51 10.01 19.79
CA ARG A 571 25.78 9.32 21.05
C ARG A 571 26.21 10.30 22.17
N GLU A 572 27.09 11.23 21.87
CA GLU A 572 27.55 12.26 22.81
C GLU A 572 26.38 13.19 23.22
N LYS A 573 25.57 13.64 22.27
CA LYS A 573 24.39 14.48 22.55
C LYS A 573 23.41 13.75 23.48
N GLN A 574 23.16 12.47 23.25
CA GLN A 574 22.28 11.65 24.07
C GLN A 574 22.86 11.41 25.47
N LEU A 575 24.17 11.14 25.59
CA LEU A 575 24.84 10.95 26.87
C LEU A 575 24.70 12.20 27.72
N LYS A 576 25.04 13.36 27.16
CA LYS A 576 24.93 14.66 27.86
C LYS A 576 23.48 14.89 28.34
N TYR A 577 22.50 14.65 27.50
CA TYR A 577 21.10 14.77 27.88
C TYR A 577 20.70 13.81 29.01
N ASN A 578 21.18 12.56 28.97
CA ASN A 578 20.93 11.59 30.02
C ASN A 578 21.52 12.00 31.35
N GLU A 579 22.75 12.53 31.36
CA GLU A 579 23.46 13.05 32.56
C GLU A 579 22.71 14.25 33.15
N GLU A 580 22.32 15.23 32.33
CA GLU A 580 21.60 16.43 32.75
C GLU A 580 20.21 16.11 33.36
N HIS A 581 19.56 15.07 32.91
CA HIS A 581 18.20 14.70 33.33
C HIS A 581 18.14 13.46 34.23
N GLY A 582 19.29 12.86 34.58
CA GLY A 582 19.36 11.67 35.41
C GLY A 582 18.68 10.44 34.81
N ILE A 583 18.73 10.31 33.48
CA ILE A 583 18.05 9.21 32.74
C ILE A 583 19.00 8.02 32.62
N THR A 584 18.55 6.85 33.07
CA THR A 584 19.26 5.59 32.84
C THR A 584 18.68 4.95 31.58
N PRO A 585 19.50 4.56 30.57
CA PRO A 585 19.05 3.91 29.37
C PRO A 585 18.21 2.66 29.66
N GLN A 586 17.01 2.58 29.10
CA GLN A 586 16.11 1.45 29.29
C GLN A 586 15.66 0.86 27.96
N GLN A 587 15.78 -0.47 27.86
CA GLN A 587 15.30 -1.20 26.69
C GLN A 587 13.77 -1.25 26.69
N ILE A 588 13.17 -0.92 25.55
CA ILE A 588 11.72 -1.03 25.35
C ILE A 588 11.36 -2.51 25.26
N LYS A 589 10.53 -2.98 26.19
CA LYS A 589 9.87 -4.28 26.07
C LYS A 589 8.53 -4.08 25.34
N LYS A 590 8.53 -4.17 24.02
CA LYS A 590 7.27 -4.24 23.27
C LYS A 590 6.65 -5.62 23.48
N ALA A 591 5.33 -5.66 23.61
CA ALA A 591 4.59 -6.93 23.57
C ALA A 591 4.97 -7.70 22.31
N LYS A 592 5.22 -9.01 22.47
CA LYS A 592 5.71 -9.88 21.37
C LYS A 592 4.71 -10.10 20.23
N ASN A 593 3.53 -9.51 20.31
CA ASN A 593 2.50 -9.63 19.27
C ASN A 593 2.80 -8.73 18.09
N LEU A 594 3.54 -9.28 17.10
CA LEU A 594 3.72 -8.71 15.76
C LEU A 594 2.52 -9.00 14.83
N ASN A 595 1.42 -9.49 15.35
CA ASN A 595 0.19 -9.58 14.59
C ASN A 595 -0.40 -8.18 14.44
N VAL A 596 0.20 -7.36 13.57
CA VAL A 596 -0.39 -6.10 13.08
C VAL A 596 -1.75 -6.38 12.42
N PHE A 597 -2.07 -7.66 12.23
CA PHE A 597 -3.29 -8.19 11.62
C PHE A 597 -4.05 -9.19 12.50
N ALA A 598 -3.80 -9.23 13.81
CA ALA A 598 -4.57 -10.09 14.72
C ALA A 598 -5.71 -9.30 15.37
N THR A 599 -6.89 -9.89 15.38
CA THR A 599 -8.05 -9.40 16.13
C THR A 599 -7.74 -9.33 17.62
N ASN A 600 -7.91 -8.17 18.25
CA ASN A 600 -8.04 -8.08 19.69
C ASN A 600 -9.42 -8.63 20.08
N GLU A 601 -9.48 -9.87 20.54
CA GLU A 601 -10.71 -10.50 21.06
C GLU A 601 -11.35 -9.75 22.25
N ALA A 602 -10.66 -8.76 22.80
CA ALA A 602 -11.14 -7.96 23.95
C ALA A 602 -11.86 -6.66 23.58
N SER A 603 -11.78 -6.18 22.34
CA SER A 603 -12.41 -4.91 21.90
C SER A 603 -13.40 -5.06 20.74
N GLY A 604 -13.61 -6.26 20.21
CA GLY A 604 -14.57 -6.49 19.11
C GLY A 604 -14.22 -5.82 17.77
N GLU A 605 -13.05 -5.20 17.65
CA GLU A 605 -12.60 -4.54 16.42
C GLU A 605 -11.66 -5.45 15.63
N ALA A 606 -12.05 -5.76 14.40
CA ALA A 606 -11.29 -6.59 13.48
C ALA A 606 -10.02 -5.86 12.99
N VAL A 607 -8.86 -6.33 13.42
CA VAL A 607 -7.59 -5.97 12.83
C VAL A 607 -7.17 -7.12 11.90
N LEU A 608 -6.95 -6.81 10.64
CA LEU A 608 -6.65 -7.70 9.52
C LEU A 608 -5.68 -8.85 9.86
N SER A 609 -6.17 -10.08 10.05
CA SER A 609 -5.32 -11.26 10.20
C SER A 609 -5.45 -12.18 8.99
N SER A 610 -4.32 -12.60 8.41
CA SER A 610 -4.25 -13.48 7.25
C SER A 610 -4.55 -14.97 7.53
N GLU A 611 -4.91 -15.37 8.76
CA GLU A 611 -5.02 -16.78 9.12
C GLU A 611 -6.44 -17.34 9.36
N LYS A 612 -7.51 -16.57 9.09
CA LYS A 612 -8.89 -17.09 9.25
C LYS A 612 -9.76 -16.96 8.00
N PHE A 613 -9.21 -17.17 6.81
CA PHE A 613 -10.02 -17.39 5.60
C PHE A 613 -10.19 -18.86 5.25
N THR A 614 -10.52 -19.68 6.24
CA THR A 614 -11.16 -20.97 6.02
C THR A 614 -12.47 -21.01 6.80
N SER A 615 -13.41 -20.18 6.46
CA SER A 615 -14.80 -20.41 6.87
C SER A 615 -15.64 -20.56 5.62
N SER A 616 -16.20 -21.73 5.52
CA SER A 616 -17.29 -22.16 4.65
C SER A 616 -18.56 -21.36 4.92
N THR A 617 -18.59 -20.08 4.58
CA THR A 617 -19.82 -19.37 4.32
C THR A 617 -20.01 -19.34 2.81
N PRO A 618 -21.20 -19.72 2.29
CA PRO A 618 -21.47 -19.58 0.88
C PRO A 618 -21.29 -18.11 0.53
N ARG A 619 -20.38 -17.80 -0.39
CA ARG A 619 -20.25 -16.47 -0.95
C ARG A 619 -21.61 -16.12 -1.57
N PRO A 620 -22.24 -14.98 -1.21
CA PRO A 620 -23.35 -14.54 -2.01
C PRO A 620 -22.84 -14.34 -3.42
N TYR A 621 -23.70 -14.62 -4.37
CA TYR A 621 -23.53 -14.27 -5.75
C TYR A 621 -23.39 -12.73 -5.84
N VAL A 622 -22.17 -12.24 -5.60
CA VAL A 622 -21.70 -11.08 -6.34
C VAL A 622 -21.83 -11.56 -7.76
N GLU A 623 -22.57 -10.85 -8.62
CA GLU A 623 -22.31 -10.98 -10.04
C GLU A 623 -20.80 -11.00 -10.13
N GLN A 624 -20.27 -12.20 -10.30
CA GLN A 624 -18.86 -12.37 -10.57
C GLN A 624 -18.61 -11.31 -11.62
N GLU A 625 -17.64 -10.43 -11.38
CA GLU A 625 -16.92 -9.95 -12.54
C GLU A 625 -16.80 -11.20 -13.38
N SER A 626 -17.60 -11.27 -14.43
CA SER A 626 -17.61 -12.45 -15.25
C SER A 626 -16.17 -12.55 -15.65
N THR A 627 -15.48 -13.47 -14.99
CA THR A 627 -14.16 -13.88 -15.43
C THR A 627 -14.46 -14.25 -16.84
N SER A 628 -14.20 -13.29 -17.75
CA SER A 628 -14.24 -13.58 -19.17
C SER A 628 -13.38 -14.81 -19.23
N THR A 629 -14.01 -15.95 -19.50
CA THR A 629 -13.31 -17.20 -19.44
C THR A 629 -12.04 -16.98 -20.22
N MET A 630 -10.88 -17.27 -19.65
CA MET A 630 -9.58 -16.98 -20.26
C MET A 630 -9.54 -17.46 -21.72
N ALA A 631 -10.24 -18.55 -22.02
CA ALA A 631 -10.45 -19.07 -23.37
C ALA A 631 -11.36 -18.21 -24.28
N ALA A 632 -12.15 -17.30 -23.72
CA ALA A 632 -12.98 -16.38 -24.50
C ALA A 632 -12.25 -15.04 -24.79
N ASP A 633 -11.10 -14.78 -24.16
CA ASP A 633 -10.29 -13.61 -24.45
C ASP A 633 -9.66 -13.75 -25.85
N PRO A 634 -9.92 -12.82 -26.79
CA PRO A 634 -9.35 -12.87 -28.15
C PRO A 634 -7.82 -12.99 -28.16
N ILE A 635 -7.14 -12.51 -27.13
CA ILE A 635 -5.68 -12.57 -27.02
C ILE A 635 -5.15 -14.00 -26.92
N VAL A 636 -5.92 -14.94 -26.38
CA VAL A 636 -5.52 -16.35 -26.28
C VAL A 636 -5.20 -16.97 -27.64
N GLN A 637 -5.86 -16.51 -28.70
CA GLN A 637 -5.59 -16.95 -30.07
C GLN A 637 -4.18 -16.57 -30.56
N TYR A 638 -3.60 -15.50 -30.00
CA TYR A 638 -2.28 -15.00 -30.34
C TYR A 638 -1.16 -15.52 -29.42
N MET A 639 -1.48 -16.32 -28.41
CA MET A 639 -0.48 -16.95 -27.55
C MET A 639 0.36 -17.95 -28.34
N SER A 640 1.65 -18.00 -28.04
CA SER A 640 2.53 -19.05 -28.56
C SER A 640 2.13 -20.42 -27.98
N ARG A 641 2.46 -21.49 -28.69
CA ARG A 641 2.20 -22.87 -28.23
C ARG A 641 2.63 -23.10 -26.77
N LYS A 642 3.84 -22.70 -26.44
CA LYS A 642 4.42 -22.86 -25.08
C LYS A 642 3.67 -22.07 -23.99
N GLN A 643 3.12 -20.93 -24.37
CA GLN A 643 2.27 -20.13 -23.48
C GLN A 643 0.92 -20.78 -23.26
N LEU A 644 0.32 -21.31 -24.32
CA LEU A 644 -0.96 -22.01 -24.28
C LEU A 644 -0.87 -23.29 -23.44
N GLU A 645 0.19 -24.09 -23.61
CA GLU A 645 0.47 -25.27 -22.77
C GLU A 645 0.58 -24.90 -21.28
N LYS A 646 1.28 -23.80 -20.96
CA LYS A 646 1.46 -23.31 -19.58
C LYS A 646 0.13 -22.80 -18.99
N SER A 647 -0.69 -22.13 -19.79
CA SER A 647 -2.03 -21.68 -19.38
C SER A 647 -2.96 -22.86 -19.12
N ILE A 648 -2.97 -23.87 -19.98
CA ILE A 648 -3.71 -25.12 -19.77
C ILE A 648 -3.33 -25.80 -18.47
N GLU A 649 -2.04 -25.90 -18.19
CA GLU A 649 -1.54 -26.52 -16.95
C GLU A 649 -1.99 -25.74 -15.70
N ARG A 650 -1.97 -24.43 -15.77
CA ARG A 650 -2.44 -23.53 -14.69
C ARG A 650 -3.94 -23.69 -14.46
N THR A 651 -4.74 -23.60 -15.52
CA THR A 651 -6.22 -23.74 -15.41
C THR A 651 -6.62 -25.12 -14.93
N LYS A 652 -5.88 -26.18 -15.29
CA LYS A 652 -6.08 -27.52 -14.74
C LYS A 652 -5.81 -27.57 -13.22
N LYS A 653 -4.82 -26.85 -12.71
CA LYS A 653 -4.60 -26.75 -11.27
C LYS A 653 -5.75 -26.03 -10.56
N LEU A 654 -6.20 -24.90 -11.10
CA LEU A 654 -7.36 -24.16 -10.57
C LEU A 654 -8.62 -25.03 -10.56
N MET A 655 -8.89 -25.78 -11.63
CA MET A 655 -9.98 -26.73 -11.70
C MET A 655 -9.92 -27.78 -10.58
N GLN A 656 -8.71 -28.33 -10.33
CA GLN A 656 -8.51 -29.32 -9.26
C GLN A 656 -8.68 -28.72 -7.87
N GLU A 657 -8.26 -27.47 -7.67
CA GLU A 657 -8.42 -26.76 -6.41
C GLU A 657 -9.89 -26.42 -6.14
N ALA A 658 -10.63 -25.95 -7.14
CA ALA A 658 -12.06 -25.72 -7.05
C ALA A 658 -12.82 -27.03 -6.73
N ALA A 659 -12.47 -28.13 -7.41
CA ALA A 659 -13.06 -29.44 -7.13
C ALA A 659 -12.77 -29.93 -5.69
N LYS A 660 -11.57 -29.69 -5.15
CA LYS A 660 -11.24 -30.02 -3.76
C LYS A 660 -12.02 -29.18 -2.74
N LYS A 661 -12.35 -27.94 -3.10
CA LYS A 661 -13.20 -27.05 -2.31
C LYS A 661 -14.69 -27.34 -2.45
N LEU A 662 -15.07 -28.35 -3.24
CA LEU A 662 -16.45 -28.72 -3.59
C LEU A 662 -17.22 -27.61 -4.36
N ASP A 663 -16.52 -26.68 -4.98
CA ASP A 663 -17.09 -25.69 -5.88
C ASP A 663 -17.16 -26.27 -7.30
N PHE A 664 -18.24 -27.03 -7.55
CA PHE A 664 -18.42 -27.74 -8.81
C PHE A 664 -18.78 -26.82 -9.98
N ILE A 665 -19.28 -25.61 -9.69
CA ILE A 665 -19.62 -24.62 -10.72
C ILE A 665 -18.32 -24.00 -11.27
N GLU A 666 -17.46 -23.54 -10.40
CA GLU A 666 -16.16 -22.99 -10.77
C GLU A 666 -15.25 -24.07 -11.40
N ALA A 667 -15.26 -25.28 -10.88
CA ALA A 667 -14.54 -26.41 -11.48
C ALA A 667 -15.05 -26.74 -12.91
N ALA A 668 -16.35 -26.62 -13.16
CA ALA A 668 -16.91 -26.82 -14.51
C ALA A 668 -16.49 -25.72 -15.47
N GLN A 669 -16.45 -24.48 -15.04
CA GLN A 669 -15.98 -23.34 -15.83
C GLN A 669 -14.52 -23.53 -16.25
N TYR A 670 -13.63 -23.84 -15.30
CA TYR A 670 -12.23 -24.12 -15.62
C TYR A 670 -12.05 -25.34 -16.54
N ARG A 671 -12.89 -26.36 -16.41
CA ARG A 671 -12.88 -27.50 -17.34
C ARG A 671 -13.20 -27.07 -18.77
N ASP A 672 -14.23 -26.24 -18.94
CA ASP A 672 -14.65 -25.76 -20.24
C ASP A 672 -13.62 -24.82 -20.88
N GLU A 673 -12.92 -24.05 -20.07
CA GLU A 673 -11.75 -23.27 -20.48
C GLU A 673 -10.58 -24.13 -20.95
N VAL A 674 -10.24 -25.17 -20.20
CA VAL A 674 -9.18 -26.12 -20.59
C VAL A 674 -9.51 -26.74 -21.93
N LEU A 675 -10.76 -27.22 -22.15
CA LEU A 675 -11.17 -27.82 -23.40
C LEU A 675 -10.99 -26.87 -24.60
N LYS A 676 -11.41 -25.61 -24.46
CA LYS A 676 -11.25 -24.61 -25.53
C LYS A 676 -9.78 -24.29 -25.82
N MET A 677 -8.96 -24.17 -24.79
CA MET A 677 -7.51 -23.94 -24.98
C MET A 677 -6.79 -25.15 -25.58
N GLU A 678 -7.25 -26.38 -25.28
CA GLU A 678 -6.74 -27.61 -25.91
C GLU A 678 -7.14 -27.72 -27.37
N GLU A 679 -8.33 -27.25 -27.74
CA GLU A 679 -8.77 -27.14 -29.15
C GLU A 679 -7.87 -26.15 -29.91
N LEU A 680 -7.65 -24.95 -29.36
CA LEU A 680 -6.77 -23.95 -29.95
C LEU A 680 -5.32 -24.46 -30.08
N LEU A 681 -4.86 -25.28 -29.12
CA LEU A 681 -3.53 -25.88 -29.18
C LEU A 681 -3.41 -26.88 -30.35
N LYS A 682 -4.49 -27.67 -30.62
CA LYS A 682 -4.58 -28.61 -31.76
C LYS A 682 -4.61 -27.89 -33.10
N GLU A 683 -5.37 -26.80 -33.20
CA GLU A 683 -5.41 -25.97 -34.40
C GLU A 683 -4.06 -25.34 -34.78
N LYS A 684 -3.17 -25.16 -33.79
CA LYS A 684 -1.82 -24.68 -34.03
C LYS A 684 -0.81 -25.78 -34.36
N ASP A 685 -1.21 -27.04 -34.26
CA ASP A 685 -0.41 -28.20 -34.64
C ASP A 685 -0.71 -28.68 -36.09
N GLU A 686 -1.80 -28.18 -36.68
CA GLU A 686 -2.16 -28.34 -38.11
C GLU A 686 -1.64 -27.14 -38.93
#